data_6cdf8e9b0f80bf6feba9096c811f9701
#
_entry.id   6cdf8e9b0f80bf6feba9096c811f9701
#
_cell.length_a   1.000
_cell.length_b   1.000
_cell.length_c   1.000
_cell.angle_alpha   90.00
_cell.angle_beta   90.00
_cell.angle_gamma   90.00
#
_symmetry.space_group_name_H-M   'P 1'
#
loop_
_entity.id
_entity.type
_entity.pdbx_description
1 polymer ?
#
loop_
_entity_poly.entity_id
_entity_poly.type
_entity_poly.pdbx_seq_one_letter_code
_entity_poly.pdbx_strand_id
1 'polypeptide(L)'
;MAQCRQKAILLRPFLIKSYWSVIGIASNTSLKSVFHRYYASSNKVDEDGLLNACDNLTKSLAFKDSSTCIKPAKLGWEGSSHAILLEKLENVLKDHQVDEAWETYKDFKRLYGFPEDSIMRQLITEFSYSLDFTWLCRAFDIVLSMSKEKSALPRLDVMTKLCLSLARAQIPSPTSVILRLMLQKNCFPPLDILGSVFLHMVKTEMGAILAANILTEICDLYEQLNESKSNFAKMIKPDTMLFNLILDACIRYQSSLKGQQIIELMAEVGVVADAHSIVIIAQIYEMNCMRDELKKYKRHIDVVSASLVSHYRQFYDSLLSLHFIFNDIDAASALIKDMYQHGESNPAREARKESCTIPIGSPNLKMGLKLHILPELLQKDTVIKMEGKPKLVLSKNGKLVLSSNAVTKLMREYKRCERINELSTLLNYIQSKLGSSDSHNLCHDVIDACIHLGWLQTAHDILDDLESEGSSLGQGSYVSLLTAYYNRKMFEEGDALVKQIRKAGMLTNLYNELPIPRHGLELEDESTLNFEKVRVAGKSDLVEAIIHDIKKEAKSIPPSTVIHELNSSIYFFMKAKMIGDAMKTYRRMQEMKIQPTVLTFAYLISGYSSLGMYREITILWGDIKRNLEKSNSMVHRDLYESLLLNFIRGGYFERVLEVIAFMTQNRMYLDKWVCKCEFLKFHKDLYRSLKASNARNEVQMKRLEHVRAFRNWIRIN
;
A
#
# COMPACT_ATOMS: atom_id res chain seq x y z
N MET A 1 21.90 8.33 -13.83
CA MET A 1 20.81 8.69 -12.89
C MET A 1 19.96 9.89 -13.32
N ALA A 2 20.51 10.91 -13.97
CA ALA A 2 19.72 12.04 -14.50
C ALA A 2 18.76 11.67 -15.65
N GLN A 3 19.12 10.72 -16.49
CA GLN A 3 18.27 10.27 -17.62
C GLN A 3 17.06 9.43 -17.19
N CYS A 4 17.11 8.73 -16.04
CA CYS A 4 15.95 8.00 -15.53
C CYS A 4 14.89 8.93 -14.91
N ARG A 5 15.30 10.07 -14.35
CA ARG A 5 14.35 11.06 -13.82
C ARG A 5 13.58 11.79 -14.93
N GLN A 6 14.20 12.05 -16.08
CA GLN A 6 13.51 12.66 -17.23
C GLN A 6 12.47 11.75 -17.87
N LYS A 7 12.71 10.42 -17.91
CA LYS A 7 11.71 9.47 -18.44
C LYS A 7 10.48 9.29 -17.53
N ALA A 8 10.65 9.40 -16.23
CA ALA A 8 9.50 9.33 -15.29
C ALA A 8 8.59 10.57 -15.37
N ILE A 9 9.13 11.73 -15.72
CA ILE A 9 8.37 12.98 -15.91
C ILE A 9 7.61 12.98 -17.22
N LEU A 10 8.12 12.33 -18.28
CA LEU A 10 7.48 12.27 -19.59
C LEU A 10 6.34 11.24 -19.71
N LEU A 11 6.27 10.23 -18.83
CA LEU A 11 5.22 9.21 -18.85
C LEU A 11 3.93 9.63 -18.11
N ARG A 12 4.00 10.59 -17.19
CA ARG A 12 2.81 11.08 -16.46
C ARG A 12 1.69 11.66 -17.35
N PRO A 13 1.95 12.41 -18.44
CA PRO A 13 0.90 12.90 -19.33
C PRO A 13 0.18 11.80 -20.12
N PHE A 14 0.83 10.68 -20.39
CA PHE A 14 0.26 9.58 -21.18
C PHE A 14 -0.74 8.73 -20.36
N LEU A 15 -0.46 8.50 -19.11
CA LEU A 15 -1.35 7.76 -18.20
C LEU A 15 -2.65 8.53 -17.91
N ILE A 16 -2.56 9.87 -17.85
CA ILE A 16 -3.75 10.72 -17.68
C ILE A 16 -4.64 10.70 -18.93
N LYS A 17 -4.07 10.64 -20.13
CA LYS A 17 -4.84 10.59 -21.38
C LYS A 17 -5.64 9.30 -21.56
N SER A 18 -5.10 8.15 -21.16
CA SER A 18 -5.81 6.86 -21.24
C SER A 18 -6.95 6.75 -20.22
N TYR A 19 -6.81 7.41 -19.07
CA TYR A 19 -7.85 7.40 -18.03
C TYR A 19 -9.12 8.17 -18.42
N TRP A 20 -8.98 9.24 -19.22
CA TRP A 20 -10.11 10.07 -19.67
C TRP A 20 -10.89 9.46 -20.83
N SER A 21 -10.30 8.57 -21.60
CA SER A 21 -11.00 7.88 -22.70
C SER A 21 -11.98 6.80 -22.23
N VAL A 22 -11.77 6.27 -21.01
CA VAL A 22 -12.62 5.20 -20.44
C VAL A 22 -13.88 5.77 -19.75
N ILE A 23 -13.89 7.04 -19.34
CA ILE A 23 -14.99 7.64 -18.57
C ILE A 23 -16.04 8.34 -19.49
N GLY A 24 -15.81 8.41 -20.80
CA GLY A 24 -16.83 8.90 -21.74
C GLY A 24 -17.25 10.38 -21.57
N ILE A 25 -16.42 11.22 -20.94
CA ILE A 25 -16.68 12.65 -20.77
C ILE A 25 -16.03 13.40 -21.94
N ALA A 26 -16.88 13.75 -22.90
CA ALA A 26 -16.51 14.57 -24.04
C ALA A 26 -16.00 15.97 -23.62
N SER A 27 -14.91 16.32 -24.24
CA SER A 27 -14.36 17.65 -24.52
C SER A 27 -15.05 18.86 -23.90
N ASN A 28 -14.58 19.30 -22.74
CA ASN A 28 -14.78 20.66 -22.30
C ASN A 28 -13.40 21.34 -22.20
N THR A 29 -13.07 22.16 -23.22
CA THR A 29 -11.78 22.84 -23.39
C THR A 29 -11.46 23.84 -22.25
N SER A 30 -12.47 24.32 -21.54
CA SER A 30 -12.34 25.22 -20.39
C SER A 30 -11.72 24.54 -19.17
N LEU A 31 -12.08 23.28 -18.89
CA LEU A 31 -11.51 22.51 -17.78
C LEU A 31 -10.02 22.19 -17.98
N LYS A 32 -9.60 21.97 -19.24
CA LYS A 32 -8.18 21.70 -19.56
C LYS A 32 -7.29 22.92 -19.27
N SER A 33 -7.77 24.14 -19.51
CA SER A 33 -6.99 25.36 -19.30
C SER A 33 -6.83 25.70 -17.80
N VAL A 34 -7.85 25.41 -16.99
CA VAL A 34 -7.81 25.61 -15.54
C VAL A 34 -6.92 24.56 -14.88
N PHE A 35 -7.02 23.28 -15.31
CA PHE A 35 -6.14 22.22 -14.83
C PHE A 35 -4.67 22.46 -15.22
N HIS A 36 -4.41 22.94 -16.44
CA HIS A 36 -3.05 23.27 -16.90
C HIS A 36 -2.46 24.47 -16.14
N ARG A 37 -3.26 25.48 -15.80
CA ARG A 37 -2.81 26.59 -14.94
C ARG A 37 -2.58 26.16 -13.50
N TYR A 38 -3.41 25.27 -12.97
CA TYR A 38 -3.28 24.77 -11.61
C TYR A 38 -2.04 23.85 -11.49
N TYR A 39 -1.78 22.96 -12.48
CA TYR A 39 -0.58 22.11 -12.51
C TYR A 39 0.70 22.88 -12.85
N ALA A 40 0.65 23.88 -13.68
CA ALA A 40 1.79 24.75 -13.96
C ALA A 40 2.12 25.66 -12.76
N SER A 41 1.12 26.05 -11.97
CA SER A 41 1.27 26.80 -10.72
C SER A 41 1.72 25.90 -9.55
N SER A 42 1.27 24.64 -9.51
CA SER A 42 1.58 23.65 -8.47
C SER A 42 3.05 23.18 -8.52
N ASN A 43 3.74 23.32 -9.63
CA ASN A 43 5.19 23.05 -9.70
C ASN A 43 6.06 24.15 -9.06
N LYS A 44 5.46 25.21 -8.52
CA LYS A 44 6.16 26.34 -7.87
C LYS A 44 5.57 26.77 -6.53
N VAL A 45 4.55 26.07 -6.00
CA VAL A 45 3.86 26.49 -4.77
C VAL A 45 4.02 25.39 -3.72
N ASP A 46 4.62 25.77 -2.59
CA ASP A 46 4.68 24.97 -1.36
C ASP A 46 3.29 24.47 -0.95
N GLU A 47 3.19 23.29 -0.29
CA GLU A 47 1.91 22.72 0.23
C GLU A 47 1.19 23.63 1.23
N ASP A 48 1.88 24.58 1.85
CA ASP A 48 1.27 25.78 2.47
C ASP A 48 0.47 26.59 1.46
N GLY A 49 0.73 26.48 0.18
CA GLY A 49 0.01 27.09 -0.92
C GLY A 49 -1.36 26.50 -1.20
N LEU A 50 -1.65 25.23 -0.88
CA LEU A 50 -3.01 24.68 -1.12
C LEU A 50 -3.99 25.06 -0.01
N LEU A 51 -3.58 25.04 1.24
CA LEU A 51 -4.33 25.67 2.34
C LEU A 51 -4.27 27.21 2.25
N ASN A 52 -3.12 27.77 1.83
CA ASN A 52 -2.98 29.19 1.53
C ASN A 52 -3.59 29.58 0.18
N ALA A 53 -3.78 28.69 -0.79
CA ALA A 53 -4.53 29.00 -2.01
C ALA A 53 -6.03 29.04 -1.75
N CYS A 54 -6.58 28.19 -0.89
CA CYS A 54 -7.92 28.44 -0.33
C CYS A 54 -7.95 29.72 0.55
N ASP A 55 -6.91 29.96 1.39
CA ASP A 55 -6.80 31.19 2.19
C ASP A 55 -6.39 32.40 1.35
N ASN A 56 -5.64 32.25 0.28
CA ASN A 56 -5.25 33.36 -0.61
C ASN A 56 -6.27 33.62 -1.72
N LEU A 57 -7.05 32.62 -2.14
CA LEU A 57 -8.27 32.85 -2.91
C LEU A 57 -9.32 33.55 -2.04
N THR A 58 -9.48 33.22 -0.79
CA THR A 58 -10.33 33.94 0.15
C THR A 58 -9.74 35.31 0.48
N LYS A 59 -8.41 35.49 0.49
CA LYS A 59 -7.76 36.81 0.71
C LYS A 59 -7.63 37.65 -0.56
N SER A 60 -7.52 37.05 -1.75
CA SER A 60 -7.52 37.82 -3.00
C SER A 60 -8.93 38.14 -3.50
N LEU A 61 -9.93 37.42 -3.02
CA LEU A 61 -11.35 37.73 -3.17
C LEU A 61 -11.89 38.57 -2.02
N ALA A 62 -11.20 38.63 -0.87
CA ALA A 62 -11.34 39.71 0.07
C ALA A 62 -10.63 40.94 -0.52
N PHE A 63 -11.40 41.78 -1.15
CA PHE A 63 -10.97 43.13 -1.52
C PHE A 63 -10.06 43.70 -0.45
N LYS A 64 -8.97 44.35 -0.86
CA LYS A 64 -8.27 45.33 -0.04
C LYS A 64 -9.26 46.45 0.32
N ASP A 65 -10.05 46.22 1.33
CA ASP A 65 -10.69 47.31 2.04
C ASP A 65 -9.67 47.92 2.99
N SER A 66 -8.84 48.77 2.40
CA SER A 66 -8.35 49.92 3.13
C SER A 66 -9.55 50.86 3.34
N SER A 67 -10.42 50.54 4.23
CA SER A 67 -11.43 51.48 4.69
C SER A 67 -11.38 51.60 6.20
N THR A 68 -10.86 52.76 6.59
CA THR A 68 -11.34 53.52 7.72
C THR A 68 -12.74 53.08 8.15
N CYS A 69 -12.84 52.69 9.41
CA CYS A 69 -14.05 52.35 10.14
C CYS A 69 -15.06 53.52 10.07
N ILE A 70 -15.82 53.58 8.99
CA ILE A 70 -17.02 54.44 8.93
C ILE A 70 -18.16 53.52 9.38
N LYS A 71 -18.67 53.75 10.59
CA LYS A 71 -19.92 53.17 11.03
C LYS A 71 -20.98 53.53 9.98
N PRO A 72 -21.67 52.53 9.36
CA PRO A 72 -22.71 52.84 8.39
C PRO A 72 -23.82 53.64 9.10
N ALA A 73 -24.09 54.82 8.57
CA ALA A 73 -25.27 55.58 8.98
C ALA A 73 -26.50 54.69 8.76
N LYS A 74 -27.34 54.55 9.77
CA LYS A 74 -28.63 53.87 9.68
C LYS A 74 -29.51 54.66 8.70
N LEU A 75 -29.55 54.22 7.45
CA LEU A 75 -30.53 54.68 6.48
C LEU A 75 -31.85 53.97 6.78
N GLY A 76 -32.88 54.70 7.03
CA GLY A 76 -34.21 54.23 7.49
C GLY A 76 -35.06 53.53 6.43
N TRP A 77 -34.50 52.52 5.73
CA TRP A 77 -35.18 51.71 4.73
C TRP A 77 -35.05 50.20 5.01
N GLU A 78 -34.93 49.83 6.27
CA GLU A 78 -34.47 48.50 6.69
C GLU A 78 -35.48 47.36 6.39
N GLY A 79 -36.80 47.62 6.25
CA GLY A 79 -37.79 46.56 6.11
C GLY A 79 -37.99 46.04 4.68
N SER A 80 -37.97 46.93 3.69
CA SER A 80 -38.25 46.57 2.29
C SER A 80 -37.01 45.96 1.58
N SER A 81 -35.82 46.44 1.93
CA SER A 81 -34.57 45.96 1.31
C SER A 81 -34.23 44.50 1.69
N HIS A 82 -34.54 44.06 2.91
CA HIS A 82 -34.35 42.69 3.37
C HIS A 82 -35.23 41.72 2.58
N ALA A 83 -36.55 42.02 2.47
CA ALA A 83 -37.49 41.18 1.75
C ALA A 83 -37.17 41.11 0.25
N ILE A 84 -36.81 42.24 -0.37
CA ILE A 84 -36.46 42.28 -1.81
C ILE A 84 -35.22 41.47 -2.13
N LEU A 85 -34.15 41.58 -1.28
CA LEU A 85 -32.93 40.79 -1.49
C LEU A 85 -33.16 39.29 -1.23
N LEU A 86 -34.02 38.95 -0.27
CA LEU A 86 -34.41 37.58 0.01
C LEU A 86 -35.18 36.97 -1.17
N GLU A 87 -36.20 37.66 -1.63
CA GLU A 87 -37.00 37.28 -2.80
C GLU A 87 -36.13 37.16 -4.07
N LYS A 88 -35.23 38.12 -4.28
CA LYS A 88 -34.27 38.04 -5.38
C LYS A 88 -33.41 36.79 -5.27
N LEU A 89 -32.87 36.49 -4.09
CA LEU A 89 -32.03 35.32 -3.88
C LEU A 89 -32.81 34.01 -4.15
N GLU A 90 -34.08 33.94 -3.68
CA GLU A 90 -34.93 32.78 -3.94
C GLU A 90 -35.24 32.60 -5.44
N ASN A 91 -35.53 33.69 -6.15
CA ASN A 91 -35.84 33.60 -7.58
C ASN A 91 -34.59 33.19 -8.38
N VAL A 92 -33.43 33.78 -8.10
CA VAL A 92 -32.17 33.42 -8.76
C VAL A 92 -31.77 31.95 -8.49
N LEU A 93 -32.05 31.46 -7.27
CA LEU A 93 -31.85 30.02 -6.95
C LEU A 93 -32.83 29.08 -7.69
N LYS A 94 -34.10 29.52 -7.88
CA LYS A 94 -35.06 28.78 -8.69
C LYS A 94 -34.66 28.70 -10.17
N ASP A 95 -34.05 29.80 -10.66
CA ASP A 95 -33.59 29.93 -12.05
C ASP A 95 -32.21 29.29 -12.28
N HIS A 96 -31.62 28.65 -11.24
CA HIS A 96 -30.30 28.00 -11.28
C HIS A 96 -29.13 28.92 -11.70
N GLN A 97 -29.27 30.21 -11.48
CA GLN A 97 -28.23 31.21 -11.82
C GLN A 97 -27.20 31.33 -10.72
N VAL A 98 -26.21 30.45 -10.74
CA VAL A 98 -25.24 30.24 -9.65
C VAL A 98 -24.37 31.49 -9.37
N ASP A 99 -23.95 32.20 -10.43
CA ASP A 99 -23.13 33.42 -10.31
C ASP A 99 -23.90 34.56 -9.62
N GLU A 100 -25.12 34.82 -10.06
CA GLU A 100 -25.96 35.86 -9.49
C GLU A 100 -26.42 35.53 -8.07
N ALA A 101 -26.70 34.25 -7.79
CA ALA A 101 -27.01 33.78 -6.44
C ALA A 101 -25.85 34.04 -5.46
N TRP A 102 -24.58 33.85 -5.90
CA TRP A 102 -23.42 34.13 -5.08
C TRP A 102 -23.27 35.62 -4.77
N GLU A 103 -23.42 36.51 -5.77
CA GLU A 103 -23.31 37.93 -5.57
C GLU A 103 -24.43 38.45 -4.63
N THR A 104 -25.69 38.02 -4.89
CA THR A 104 -26.84 38.37 -4.04
C THR A 104 -26.66 37.86 -2.61
N TYR A 105 -26.11 36.62 -2.42
CA TYR A 105 -25.82 36.09 -1.11
C TYR A 105 -24.75 36.91 -0.36
N LYS A 106 -23.67 37.34 -1.05
CA LYS A 106 -22.64 38.17 -0.43
C LYS A 106 -23.21 39.52 0.06
N ASP A 107 -24.02 40.14 -0.76
CA ASP A 107 -24.67 41.43 -0.38
C ASP A 107 -25.62 41.22 0.78
N PHE A 108 -26.45 40.17 0.75
CA PHE A 108 -27.34 39.86 1.85
C PHE A 108 -26.56 39.55 3.13
N LYS A 109 -25.50 38.71 3.05
CA LYS A 109 -24.68 38.35 4.22
C LYS A 109 -24.00 39.59 4.84
N ARG A 110 -23.55 40.51 4.02
CA ARG A 110 -22.88 41.75 4.49
C ARG A 110 -23.84 42.69 5.24
N LEU A 111 -25.11 42.76 4.80
CA LEU A 111 -26.09 43.68 5.35
C LEU A 111 -26.86 43.10 6.54
N TYR A 112 -27.27 41.84 6.42
CA TYR A 112 -28.24 41.19 7.33
C TYR A 112 -27.72 39.92 8.01
N GLY A 113 -26.53 39.47 7.67
CA GLY A 113 -26.00 38.17 8.15
C GLY A 113 -26.47 37.01 7.29
N PHE A 114 -26.55 35.81 7.90
CA PHE A 114 -26.97 34.64 7.17
C PHE A 114 -28.48 34.64 6.87
N PRO A 115 -28.88 34.29 5.62
CA PRO A 115 -30.28 34.02 5.30
C PRO A 115 -30.87 32.88 6.15
N GLU A 116 -32.17 32.65 5.96
CA GLU A 116 -32.87 31.51 6.59
C GLU A 116 -32.25 30.18 6.21
N ASP A 117 -32.36 29.16 7.07
CA ASP A 117 -31.78 27.82 6.86
C ASP A 117 -32.35 27.12 5.62
N SER A 118 -33.57 27.47 5.20
CA SER A 118 -34.20 26.96 3.94
C SER A 118 -33.41 27.40 2.71
N ILE A 119 -33.09 28.69 2.63
CA ILE A 119 -32.36 29.33 1.52
C ILE A 119 -30.90 28.92 1.56
N MET A 120 -30.29 28.88 2.75
CA MET A 120 -28.91 28.38 2.91
C MET A 120 -28.76 26.95 2.42
N ARG A 121 -29.73 26.10 2.72
CA ARG A 121 -29.77 24.72 2.24
C ARG A 121 -29.83 24.65 0.72
N GLN A 122 -30.72 25.40 0.11
CA GLN A 122 -30.89 25.47 -1.34
C GLN A 122 -29.60 25.97 -2.00
N LEU A 123 -29.01 27.05 -1.51
CA LEU A 123 -27.76 27.64 -2.00
C LEU A 123 -26.60 26.65 -1.95
N ILE A 124 -26.37 25.99 -0.80
CA ILE A 124 -25.32 24.98 -0.68
C ILE A 124 -25.58 23.78 -1.60
N THR A 125 -26.84 23.38 -1.77
CA THR A 125 -27.21 22.27 -2.64
C THR A 125 -26.93 22.62 -4.10
N GLU A 126 -27.32 23.79 -4.59
CA GLU A 126 -27.04 24.26 -5.96
C GLU A 126 -25.54 24.30 -6.23
N PHE A 127 -24.75 24.87 -5.32
CA PHE A 127 -23.29 24.89 -5.45
C PHE A 127 -22.66 23.50 -5.40
N SER A 128 -23.27 22.56 -4.67
CA SER A 128 -22.79 21.19 -4.58
C SER A 128 -23.06 20.37 -5.86
N TYR A 129 -24.08 20.73 -6.65
CA TYR A 129 -24.34 20.08 -7.94
C TYR A 129 -23.46 20.64 -9.07
N SER A 130 -22.83 21.79 -8.87
CA SER A 130 -21.89 22.32 -9.83
C SER A 130 -20.65 21.41 -9.90
N LEU A 131 -20.22 21.09 -11.10
CA LEU A 131 -18.96 20.35 -11.33
C LEU A 131 -17.73 21.29 -11.28
N ASP A 132 -17.92 22.57 -11.09
CA ASP A 132 -16.84 23.55 -11.01
C ASP A 132 -16.24 23.59 -9.60
N PHE A 133 -14.92 23.48 -9.55
CA PHE A 133 -14.13 23.56 -8.32
C PHE A 133 -14.41 24.82 -7.50
N THR A 134 -14.61 25.96 -8.16
CA THR A 134 -14.82 27.26 -7.48
C THR A 134 -16.12 27.27 -6.67
N TRP A 135 -17.19 26.70 -7.23
CA TRP A 135 -18.48 26.63 -6.55
C TRP A 135 -18.48 25.66 -5.38
N LEU A 136 -17.81 24.53 -5.53
CA LEU A 136 -17.63 23.57 -4.44
C LEU A 136 -16.84 24.17 -3.29
N CYS A 137 -15.78 24.96 -3.57
CA CYS A 137 -15.03 25.68 -2.56
C CYS A 137 -15.88 26.76 -1.87
N ARG A 138 -16.70 27.50 -2.61
CA ARG A 138 -17.63 28.49 -2.04
C ARG A 138 -18.67 27.83 -1.13
N ALA A 139 -19.25 26.69 -1.53
CA ALA A 139 -20.16 25.92 -0.67
C ALA A 139 -19.48 25.48 0.63
N PHE A 140 -18.23 25.00 0.53
CA PHE A 140 -17.41 24.64 1.69
C PHE A 140 -17.16 25.85 2.62
N ASP A 141 -16.79 27.02 2.07
CA ASP A 141 -16.55 28.26 2.84
C ASP A 141 -17.83 28.74 3.56
N ILE A 142 -18.99 28.60 2.93
CA ILE A 142 -20.29 28.90 3.56
C ILE A 142 -20.47 28.00 4.80
N VAL A 143 -20.29 26.68 4.66
CA VAL A 143 -20.44 25.73 5.77
C VAL A 143 -19.47 26.05 6.91
N LEU A 144 -18.20 26.36 6.59
CA LEU A 144 -17.22 26.77 7.59
C LEU A 144 -17.63 28.06 8.33
N SER A 145 -18.14 29.03 7.60
CA SER A 145 -18.61 30.32 8.18
C SER A 145 -19.81 30.08 9.10
N MET A 146 -20.77 29.25 8.67
CA MET A 146 -21.93 28.89 9.51
C MET A 146 -21.47 28.16 10.78
N SER A 147 -20.54 27.23 10.68
CA SER A 147 -20.02 26.49 11.83
C SER A 147 -19.31 27.41 12.84
N LYS A 148 -18.60 28.45 12.37
CA LYS A 148 -17.87 29.39 13.22
C LYS A 148 -18.78 30.45 13.84
N GLU A 149 -19.68 31.06 13.06
CA GLU A 149 -20.47 32.21 13.45
C GLU A 149 -21.79 31.81 14.15
N LYS A 150 -22.52 30.83 13.63
CA LYS A 150 -23.80 30.35 14.19
C LYS A 150 -23.68 29.17 15.14
N SER A 151 -22.52 28.52 15.21
CA SER A 151 -22.33 27.17 15.85
C SER A 151 -23.36 26.14 15.37
N ALA A 152 -24.02 26.38 14.26
CA ALA A 152 -24.99 25.52 13.62
C ALA A 152 -24.40 24.94 12.33
N LEU A 153 -24.74 23.69 12.02
CA LEU A 153 -24.41 23.06 10.75
C LEU A 153 -25.68 22.95 9.90
N PRO A 154 -25.54 22.97 8.57
CA PRO A 154 -26.62 22.59 7.66
C PRO A 154 -27.15 21.19 7.99
N ARG A 155 -28.33 20.84 7.46
CA ARG A 155 -28.92 19.51 7.64
C ARG A 155 -27.99 18.41 7.07
N LEU A 156 -28.10 17.21 7.64
CA LEU A 156 -27.29 16.07 7.28
C LEU A 156 -27.30 15.77 5.76
N ASP A 157 -28.47 15.87 5.11
CA ASP A 157 -28.63 15.62 3.69
C ASP A 157 -27.79 16.56 2.81
N VAL A 158 -27.75 17.86 3.16
CA VAL A 158 -26.97 18.88 2.46
C VAL A 158 -25.48 18.65 2.66
N MET A 159 -25.06 18.41 3.90
CA MET A 159 -23.66 18.11 4.25
C MET A 159 -23.16 16.85 3.52
N THR A 160 -24.00 15.83 3.46
CA THR A 160 -23.70 14.56 2.78
C THR A 160 -23.52 14.76 1.28
N LYS A 161 -24.42 15.52 0.62
CA LYS A 161 -24.31 15.87 -0.79
C LYS A 161 -23.03 16.65 -1.08
N LEU A 162 -22.75 17.70 -0.31
CA LEU A 162 -21.52 18.49 -0.46
C LEU A 162 -20.28 17.62 -0.29
N CYS A 163 -20.26 16.78 0.74
CA CYS A 163 -19.14 15.87 1.00
C CYS A 163 -18.87 14.93 -0.18
N LEU A 164 -19.93 14.32 -0.75
CA LEU A 164 -19.81 13.44 -1.90
C LEU A 164 -19.35 14.20 -3.16
N SER A 165 -19.86 15.40 -3.39
CA SER A 165 -19.47 16.24 -4.54
C SER A 165 -17.99 16.68 -4.44
N LEU A 166 -17.53 17.09 -3.27
CA LEU A 166 -16.13 17.41 -3.00
C LEU A 166 -15.21 16.19 -3.21
N ALA A 167 -15.64 15.01 -2.75
CA ALA A 167 -14.88 13.77 -2.95
C ALA A 167 -14.80 13.39 -4.44
N ARG A 168 -15.90 13.48 -5.19
CA ARG A 168 -15.94 13.25 -6.64
C ARG A 168 -15.06 14.20 -7.41
N ALA A 169 -15.00 15.46 -6.98
CA ALA A 169 -14.12 16.48 -7.56
C ALA A 169 -12.63 16.29 -7.16
N GLN A 170 -12.30 15.25 -6.40
CA GLN A 170 -10.94 14.96 -5.92
C GLN A 170 -10.36 16.10 -5.06
N ILE A 171 -11.17 16.64 -4.16
CA ILE A 171 -10.79 17.67 -3.21
C ILE A 171 -10.80 17.08 -1.77
N PRO A 172 -9.81 16.24 -1.40
CA PRO A 172 -9.88 15.44 -0.17
C PRO A 172 -9.77 16.27 1.11
N SER A 173 -9.06 17.41 1.10
CA SER A 173 -8.89 18.24 2.30
C SER A 173 -10.22 18.86 2.78
N PRO A 174 -10.98 19.61 1.97
CA PRO A 174 -12.34 20.06 2.32
C PRO A 174 -13.28 18.90 2.68
N THR A 175 -13.24 17.80 1.92
CA THR A 175 -14.05 16.60 2.23
C THR A 175 -13.79 16.11 3.65
N SER A 176 -12.52 16.01 4.05
CA SER A 176 -12.12 15.57 5.39
C SER A 176 -12.62 16.50 6.48
N VAL A 177 -12.60 17.82 6.25
CA VAL A 177 -13.08 18.80 7.20
C VAL A 177 -14.60 18.70 7.40
N ILE A 178 -15.37 18.54 6.30
CA ILE A 178 -16.82 18.33 6.38
C ILE A 178 -17.14 17.07 7.18
N LEU A 179 -16.50 15.92 6.88
CA LEU A 179 -16.71 14.68 7.62
C LEU A 179 -16.40 14.83 9.11
N ARG A 180 -15.31 15.52 9.46
CA ARG A 180 -14.93 15.77 10.85
C ARG A 180 -15.91 16.70 11.58
N LEU A 181 -16.44 17.71 10.90
CA LEU A 181 -17.52 18.56 11.44
C LEU A 181 -18.78 17.75 11.71
N MET A 182 -19.12 16.81 10.80
CA MET A 182 -20.24 15.89 11.00
C MET A 182 -20.01 14.96 12.20
N LEU A 183 -18.81 14.39 12.35
CA LEU A 183 -18.43 13.57 13.50
C LEU A 183 -18.56 14.33 14.82
N GLN A 184 -18.04 15.56 14.89
CA GLN A 184 -18.10 16.40 16.09
C GLN A 184 -19.53 16.72 16.56
N LYS A 185 -20.50 16.72 15.66
CA LYS A 185 -21.91 16.99 15.95
C LYS A 185 -22.76 15.72 16.06
N ASN A 186 -22.13 14.55 16.06
CA ASN A 186 -22.81 13.25 16.02
C ASN A 186 -23.85 13.12 14.89
N CYS A 187 -23.61 13.80 13.77
CA CYS A 187 -24.38 13.72 12.53
C CYS A 187 -23.54 12.96 11.52
N PHE A 188 -23.88 11.71 11.23
CA PHE A 188 -23.05 10.86 10.39
C PHE A 188 -23.79 10.44 9.10
N PRO A 189 -23.12 10.42 7.92
CA PRO A 189 -23.74 9.95 6.70
C PRO A 189 -23.98 8.44 6.79
N PRO A 190 -24.99 7.90 6.08
CA PRO A 190 -25.17 6.46 5.93
C PRO A 190 -23.89 5.79 5.42
N LEU A 191 -23.63 4.54 5.84
CA LEU A 191 -22.39 3.82 5.55
C LEU A 191 -22.13 3.62 4.04
N ASP A 192 -23.18 3.40 3.25
CA ASP A 192 -23.12 3.27 1.79
C ASP A 192 -22.62 4.55 1.11
N ILE A 193 -23.09 5.71 1.58
CA ILE A 193 -22.62 7.00 1.10
C ILE A 193 -21.19 7.29 1.58
N LEU A 194 -20.88 6.95 2.82
CA LEU A 194 -19.53 7.08 3.36
C LEU A 194 -18.54 6.22 2.56
N GLY A 195 -18.92 4.98 2.22
CA GLY A 195 -18.16 4.11 1.33
C GLY A 195 -17.90 4.76 -0.04
N SER A 196 -18.93 5.40 -0.61
CA SER A 196 -18.78 6.16 -1.86
C SER A 196 -17.84 7.35 -1.74
N VAL A 197 -17.89 8.09 -0.62
CA VAL A 197 -16.97 9.21 -0.34
C VAL A 197 -15.53 8.69 -0.22
N PHE A 198 -15.30 7.62 0.55
CA PHE A 198 -13.98 7.01 0.71
C PHE A 198 -13.45 6.48 -0.60
N LEU A 199 -14.27 5.81 -1.42
CA LEU A 199 -13.90 5.32 -2.76
C LEU A 199 -13.34 6.44 -3.65
N HIS A 200 -13.90 7.65 -3.54
CA HIS A 200 -13.40 8.79 -4.29
C HIS A 200 -12.17 9.43 -3.63
N MET A 201 -12.12 9.52 -2.31
CA MET A 201 -10.95 10.06 -1.59
C MET A 201 -9.68 9.23 -1.84
N VAL A 202 -9.76 7.90 -1.74
CA VAL A 202 -8.60 7.00 -1.87
C VAL A 202 -7.98 6.97 -3.27
N LYS A 203 -8.51 7.70 -4.23
CA LYS A 203 -7.90 7.85 -5.57
C LYS A 203 -6.65 8.74 -5.56
N THR A 204 -6.45 9.53 -4.52
CA THR A 204 -5.26 10.38 -4.32
C THR A 204 -4.51 9.94 -3.07
N GLU A 205 -3.19 10.10 -3.03
CA GLU A 205 -2.36 9.77 -1.88
C GLU A 205 -2.81 10.54 -0.62
N MET A 206 -2.96 11.87 -0.74
CA MET A 206 -3.46 12.71 0.36
C MET A 206 -4.84 12.29 0.82
N GLY A 207 -5.73 11.94 -0.11
CA GLY A 207 -7.07 11.46 0.22
C GLY A 207 -7.06 10.11 0.93
N ALA A 208 -6.15 9.20 0.57
CA ALA A 208 -5.97 7.91 1.25
C ALA A 208 -5.52 8.11 2.71
N ILE A 209 -4.57 9.03 2.93
CA ILE A 209 -4.09 9.38 4.28
C ILE A 209 -5.22 9.94 5.13
N LEU A 210 -5.96 10.92 4.58
CA LEU A 210 -7.08 11.55 5.28
C LEU A 210 -8.21 10.55 5.57
N ALA A 211 -8.54 9.67 4.61
CA ALA A 211 -9.54 8.62 4.80
C ALA A 211 -9.13 7.63 5.91
N ALA A 212 -7.86 7.21 5.95
CA ALA A 212 -7.33 6.36 7.00
C ALA A 212 -7.43 7.02 8.39
N ASN A 213 -7.10 8.30 8.49
CA ASN A 213 -7.21 9.05 9.74
C ASN A 213 -8.68 9.22 10.17
N ILE A 214 -9.59 9.53 9.24
CA ILE A 214 -11.02 9.63 9.52
C ILE A 214 -11.58 8.27 9.97
N LEU A 215 -11.17 7.15 9.34
CA LEU A 215 -11.59 5.83 9.79
C LEU A 215 -11.17 5.58 11.23
N THR A 216 -9.95 5.96 11.61
CA THR A 216 -9.47 5.86 13.00
C THR A 216 -10.35 6.70 13.94
N GLU A 217 -10.67 7.95 13.56
CA GLU A 217 -11.56 8.83 14.34
C GLU A 217 -12.98 8.25 14.49
N ILE A 218 -13.50 7.59 13.44
CA ILE A 218 -14.80 6.88 13.48
C ILE A 218 -14.75 5.70 14.42
N CYS A 219 -13.68 4.89 14.37
CA CYS A 219 -13.50 3.75 15.26
C CYS A 219 -13.41 4.18 16.73
N ASP A 220 -12.61 5.21 17.03
CA ASP A 220 -12.49 5.79 18.38
C ASP A 220 -13.86 6.26 18.91
N LEU A 221 -14.66 6.92 18.07
CA LEU A 221 -16.01 7.35 18.44
C LEU A 221 -16.96 6.16 18.65
N TYR A 222 -16.87 5.16 17.78
CA TYR A 222 -17.66 3.92 17.93
C TYR A 222 -17.37 3.23 19.27
N GLU A 223 -16.09 3.08 19.65
CA GLU A 223 -15.73 2.47 20.93
C GLU A 223 -16.28 3.24 22.12
N GLN A 224 -16.12 4.58 22.13
CA GLN A 224 -16.66 5.45 23.20
C GLN A 224 -18.19 5.34 23.32
N LEU A 225 -18.91 5.30 22.19
CA LEU A 225 -20.36 5.16 22.16
C LEU A 225 -20.83 3.75 22.52
N ASN A 226 -20.05 2.74 22.17
CA ASN A 226 -20.34 1.35 22.52
C ASN A 226 -20.19 1.10 24.04
N GLU A 227 -19.16 1.68 24.66
CA GLU A 227 -18.99 1.64 26.13
C GLU A 227 -20.18 2.30 26.84
N SER A 228 -20.72 3.39 26.31
CA SER A 228 -21.91 4.08 26.84
C SER A 228 -23.24 3.39 26.51
N LYS A 229 -23.23 2.23 25.79
CA LYS A 229 -24.40 1.48 25.32
C LYS A 229 -25.39 2.32 24.50
N SER A 230 -24.91 3.29 23.77
CA SER A 230 -25.71 4.14 22.92
C SER A 230 -26.24 3.39 21.69
N ASN A 231 -27.52 3.57 21.37
CA ASN A 231 -28.09 3.01 20.13
C ASN A 231 -27.44 3.60 18.87
N PHE A 232 -26.85 4.79 18.96
CA PHE A 232 -26.13 5.44 17.89
C PHE A 232 -24.85 4.67 17.49
N ALA A 233 -24.22 3.94 18.42
CA ALA A 233 -23.05 3.10 18.13
C ALA A 233 -23.31 2.10 17.00
N LYS A 234 -24.50 1.49 16.94
CA LYS A 234 -24.86 0.51 15.89
C LYS A 234 -24.89 1.12 14.48
N MET A 235 -25.19 2.42 14.38
CA MET A 235 -25.25 3.14 13.09
C MET A 235 -23.87 3.57 12.58
N ILE A 236 -22.89 3.70 13.46
CA ILE A 236 -21.56 4.19 13.15
C ILE A 236 -20.53 3.07 12.95
N LYS A 237 -20.87 1.82 13.35
CA LYS A 237 -19.92 0.70 13.25
C LYS A 237 -19.41 0.56 11.81
N PRO A 238 -18.08 0.78 11.56
CA PRO A 238 -17.51 0.62 10.23
C PRO A 238 -17.70 -0.81 9.74
N ASP A 239 -17.89 -0.96 8.44
CA ASP A 239 -18.03 -2.25 7.79
C ASP A 239 -16.70 -2.72 7.16
N THR A 240 -16.67 -3.95 6.67
CA THR A 240 -15.52 -4.56 6.01
C THR A 240 -15.12 -3.81 4.76
N MET A 241 -16.08 -3.24 4.02
CA MET A 241 -15.82 -2.50 2.79
C MET A 241 -14.97 -1.24 3.03
N LEU A 242 -15.28 -0.47 4.08
CA LEU A 242 -14.50 0.73 4.43
C LEU A 242 -13.04 0.39 4.76
N PHE A 243 -12.83 -0.70 5.51
CA PHE A 243 -11.48 -1.18 5.81
C PHE A 243 -10.76 -1.62 4.54
N ASN A 244 -11.40 -2.39 3.66
CA ASN A 244 -10.81 -2.88 2.43
C ASN A 244 -10.39 -1.74 1.50
N LEU A 245 -11.20 -0.69 1.35
CA LEU A 245 -10.86 0.49 0.54
C LEU A 245 -9.59 1.19 1.02
N ILE A 246 -9.42 1.32 2.34
CA ILE A 246 -8.26 1.98 2.92
C ILE A 246 -7.03 1.09 2.88
N LEU A 247 -7.17 -0.20 3.21
CA LEU A 247 -6.07 -1.15 3.14
C LEU A 247 -5.52 -1.29 1.71
N ASP A 248 -6.40 -1.34 0.70
CA ASP A 248 -6.02 -1.33 -0.71
C ASP A 248 -5.28 -0.03 -1.09
N ALA A 249 -5.74 1.12 -0.60
CA ALA A 249 -5.04 2.38 -0.80
C ALA A 249 -3.66 2.40 -0.14
N CYS A 250 -3.51 1.81 1.06
CA CYS A 250 -2.21 1.67 1.72
C CYS A 250 -1.21 0.88 0.86
N ILE A 251 -1.65 -0.16 0.16
CA ILE A 251 -0.79 -0.90 -0.77
C ILE A 251 -0.40 -0.03 -1.95
N ARG A 252 -1.37 0.64 -2.59
CA ARG A 252 -1.13 1.49 -3.77
C ARG A 252 -0.14 2.63 -3.52
N TYR A 253 -0.21 3.23 -2.35
CA TYR A 253 0.65 4.35 -1.96
C TYR A 253 1.83 3.93 -1.07
N GLN A 254 2.06 2.61 -0.92
CA GLN A 254 3.17 2.04 -0.17
C GLN A 254 3.22 2.48 1.32
N SER A 255 2.06 2.77 1.90
CA SER A 255 1.86 3.10 3.31
C SER A 255 1.65 1.83 4.15
N SER A 256 2.59 0.89 4.09
CA SER A 256 2.45 -0.44 4.67
C SER A 256 2.34 -0.43 6.21
N LEU A 257 3.03 0.51 6.87
CA LEU A 257 2.95 0.66 8.34
C LEU A 257 1.58 1.19 8.78
N LYS A 258 1.00 2.13 8.01
CA LYS A 258 -0.38 2.58 8.25
C LYS A 258 -1.36 1.45 7.99
N GLY A 259 -1.15 0.65 6.91
CA GLY A 259 -1.95 -0.54 6.63
C GLY A 259 -1.95 -1.53 7.79
N GLN A 260 -0.80 -1.78 8.41
CA GLN A 260 -0.71 -2.64 9.60
C GLN A 260 -1.51 -2.09 10.78
N GLN A 261 -1.45 -0.76 11.03
CA GLN A 261 -2.26 -0.12 12.08
C GLN A 261 -3.76 -0.28 11.81
N ILE A 262 -4.19 -0.17 10.56
CA ILE A 262 -5.60 -0.37 10.16
C ILE A 262 -6.03 -1.83 10.33
N ILE A 263 -5.17 -2.82 10.09
CA ILE A 263 -5.45 -4.25 10.38
C ILE A 263 -5.66 -4.45 11.89
N GLU A 264 -4.81 -3.85 12.72
CA GLU A 264 -4.95 -3.91 14.17
C GLU A 264 -6.25 -3.25 14.63
N LEU A 265 -6.58 -2.08 14.08
CA LEU A 265 -7.83 -1.37 14.35
C LEU A 265 -9.06 -2.19 13.92
N MET A 266 -8.99 -2.91 12.79
CA MET A 266 -10.05 -3.82 12.34
C MET A 266 -10.31 -4.94 13.37
N ALA A 267 -9.24 -5.45 13.99
CA ALA A 267 -9.33 -6.46 15.05
C ALA A 267 -9.86 -5.88 16.36
N GLU A 268 -9.50 -4.64 16.72
CA GLU A 268 -10.00 -3.93 17.92
C GLU A 268 -11.50 -3.70 17.84
N VAL A 269 -11.98 -3.17 16.73
CA VAL A 269 -13.41 -2.89 16.49
C VAL A 269 -14.24 -4.18 16.30
N GLY A 270 -13.58 -5.32 16.09
CA GLY A 270 -14.23 -6.61 15.85
C GLY A 270 -14.99 -6.66 14.52
N VAL A 271 -14.39 -6.11 13.46
CA VAL A 271 -14.89 -6.21 12.09
C VAL A 271 -14.38 -7.52 11.49
N VAL A 272 -15.25 -8.24 10.78
CA VAL A 272 -14.92 -9.53 10.17
C VAL A 272 -14.23 -9.32 8.83
N ALA A 273 -13.04 -9.86 8.66
CA ALA A 273 -12.30 -9.85 7.39
C ALA A 273 -12.86 -10.93 6.45
N ASP A 274 -13.22 -10.54 5.23
CA ASP A 274 -13.67 -11.43 4.16
C ASP A 274 -12.48 -11.97 3.33
N ALA A 275 -12.75 -12.76 2.30
CA ALA A 275 -11.73 -13.31 1.42
C ALA A 275 -10.88 -12.22 0.75
N HIS A 276 -11.50 -11.08 0.42
CA HIS A 276 -10.79 -9.95 -0.18
C HIS A 276 -9.88 -9.26 0.82
N SER A 277 -10.36 -9.02 2.05
CA SER A 277 -9.54 -8.49 3.16
C SER A 277 -8.28 -9.33 3.38
N ILE A 278 -8.41 -10.67 3.39
CA ILE A 278 -7.29 -11.58 3.62
C ILE A 278 -6.23 -11.43 2.54
N VAL A 279 -6.64 -11.27 1.29
CA VAL A 279 -5.71 -11.06 0.16
C VAL A 279 -4.97 -9.72 0.28
N ILE A 280 -5.66 -8.66 0.68
CA ILE A 280 -5.03 -7.35 0.93
C ILE A 280 -4.07 -7.41 2.12
N ILE A 281 -4.49 -8.04 3.22
CA ILE A 281 -3.66 -8.24 4.42
C ILE A 281 -2.38 -9.00 4.07
N ALA A 282 -2.47 -10.03 3.20
CA ALA A 282 -1.30 -10.77 2.76
C ALA A 282 -0.26 -9.86 2.07
N GLN A 283 -0.70 -8.93 1.23
CA GLN A 283 0.20 -7.99 0.56
C GLN A 283 0.84 -6.99 1.55
N ILE A 284 0.08 -6.49 2.54
CA ILE A 284 0.62 -5.61 3.57
C ILE A 284 1.66 -6.35 4.42
N TYR A 285 1.39 -7.60 4.79
CA TYR A 285 2.36 -8.41 5.53
C TYR A 285 3.60 -8.76 4.69
N GLU A 286 3.45 -8.96 3.38
CA GLU A 286 4.59 -9.11 2.47
C GLU A 286 5.46 -7.85 2.46
N MET A 287 4.86 -6.66 2.31
CA MET A 287 5.57 -5.37 2.33
C MET A 287 6.33 -5.14 3.65
N ASN A 288 5.77 -5.61 4.75
CA ASN A 288 6.36 -5.51 6.09
C ASN A 288 7.21 -6.72 6.49
N CYS A 289 7.50 -7.64 5.56
CA CYS A 289 8.28 -8.86 5.80
C CYS A 289 7.77 -9.68 7.01
N MET A 290 6.43 -9.79 7.18
CA MET A 290 5.79 -10.44 8.33
C MET A 290 5.38 -11.89 8.00
N ARG A 291 6.37 -12.75 7.67
CA ARG A 291 6.14 -14.14 7.26
C ARG A 291 5.32 -14.93 8.28
N ASP A 292 5.68 -14.85 9.55
CA ASP A 292 5.07 -15.69 10.59
C ASP A 292 3.64 -15.26 10.93
N GLU A 293 3.30 -13.98 10.75
CA GLU A 293 1.91 -13.52 10.79
C GLU A 293 1.11 -14.11 9.63
N LEU A 294 1.63 -14.09 8.41
CA LEU A 294 0.93 -14.59 7.23
C LEU A 294 0.74 -16.11 7.26
N LYS A 295 1.72 -16.87 7.78
CA LYS A 295 1.61 -18.33 7.95
C LYS A 295 0.37 -18.76 8.74
N LYS A 296 -0.11 -17.95 9.68
CA LYS A 296 -1.29 -18.28 10.51
C LYS A 296 -2.57 -18.43 9.71
N TYR A 297 -2.69 -17.72 8.60
CA TYR A 297 -3.87 -17.73 7.73
C TYR A 297 -3.95 -19.00 6.88
N LYS A 298 -2.79 -19.59 6.52
CA LYS A 298 -2.69 -20.69 5.56
C LYS A 298 -3.66 -21.83 5.86
N ARG A 299 -3.68 -22.35 7.10
CA ARG A 299 -4.54 -23.47 7.49
C ARG A 299 -6.04 -23.21 7.30
N HIS A 300 -6.46 -21.95 7.32
CA HIS A 300 -7.85 -21.56 7.12
C HIS A 300 -8.19 -21.40 5.65
N ILE A 301 -7.17 -21.05 4.83
CA ILE A 301 -7.30 -20.92 3.37
C ILE A 301 -7.20 -22.28 2.69
N ASP A 302 -6.41 -23.22 3.23
CA ASP A 302 -6.24 -24.56 2.67
C ASP A 302 -7.54 -25.42 2.69
N VAL A 303 -8.56 -25.00 3.47
CA VAL A 303 -9.86 -25.67 3.53
C VAL A 303 -10.97 -24.95 2.76
N VAL A 304 -10.64 -23.88 2.05
CA VAL A 304 -11.58 -23.09 1.26
C VAL A 304 -12.06 -23.85 0.03
N SER A 305 -13.28 -23.60 -0.40
CA SER A 305 -13.87 -24.21 -1.59
C SER A 305 -13.02 -23.97 -2.86
N ALA A 306 -12.98 -24.96 -3.76
CA ALA A 306 -12.18 -24.90 -4.99
C ALA A 306 -12.49 -23.67 -5.86
N SER A 307 -13.72 -23.16 -5.83
CA SER A 307 -14.14 -21.96 -6.56
C SER A 307 -13.42 -20.68 -6.10
N LEU A 308 -12.98 -20.61 -4.84
CA LEU A 308 -12.29 -19.46 -4.26
C LEU A 308 -10.76 -19.58 -4.30
N VAL A 309 -10.19 -20.74 -4.61
CA VAL A 309 -8.73 -20.95 -4.66
C VAL A 309 -8.05 -19.95 -5.60
N SER A 310 -8.63 -19.69 -6.77
CA SER A 310 -8.09 -18.72 -7.73
C SER A 310 -8.08 -17.28 -7.17
N HIS A 311 -9.02 -16.93 -6.30
CA HIS A 311 -9.06 -15.65 -5.60
C HIS A 311 -7.87 -15.49 -4.65
N TYR A 312 -7.48 -16.56 -3.96
CA TYR A 312 -6.34 -16.57 -3.03
C TYR A 312 -4.97 -16.66 -3.71
N ARG A 313 -4.89 -16.62 -5.04
CA ARG A 313 -3.62 -16.61 -5.79
C ARG A 313 -2.61 -15.62 -5.21
N GLN A 314 -3.04 -14.39 -4.91
CA GLN A 314 -2.16 -13.34 -4.35
C GLN A 314 -1.69 -13.66 -2.93
N PHE A 315 -2.49 -14.36 -2.13
CA PHE A 315 -2.06 -14.85 -0.82
C PHE A 315 -0.89 -15.82 -0.93
N TYR A 316 -1.00 -16.82 -1.83
CA TYR A 316 0.08 -17.78 -2.07
C TYR A 316 1.31 -17.11 -2.68
N ASP A 317 1.12 -16.13 -3.57
CA ASP A 317 2.18 -15.30 -4.15
C ASP A 317 2.96 -14.55 -3.06
N SER A 318 2.28 -13.88 -2.16
CA SER A 318 2.89 -13.13 -1.05
C SER A 318 3.59 -14.05 -0.05
N LEU A 319 2.99 -15.20 0.27
CA LEU A 319 3.60 -16.16 1.20
C LEU A 319 4.85 -16.80 0.60
N LEU A 320 4.81 -17.18 -0.68
CA LEU A 320 5.96 -17.73 -1.41
C LEU A 320 7.09 -16.69 -1.52
N SER A 321 6.75 -15.43 -1.79
CA SER A 321 7.69 -14.31 -1.81
C SER A 321 8.40 -14.17 -0.46
N LEU A 322 7.67 -14.26 0.64
CA LEU A 322 8.23 -14.19 1.99
C LEU A 322 9.14 -15.39 2.30
N HIS A 323 8.80 -16.62 1.86
CA HIS A 323 9.69 -17.75 2.03
C HIS A 323 11.02 -17.53 1.33
N PHE A 324 11.02 -16.98 0.10
CA PHE A 324 12.26 -16.62 -0.60
C PHE A 324 13.04 -15.49 0.10
N ILE A 325 12.35 -14.45 0.61
CA ILE A 325 13.00 -13.36 1.37
C ILE A 325 13.73 -13.89 2.62
N PHE A 326 13.15 -14.89 3.27
CA PHE A 326 13.73 -15.53 4.46
C PHE A 326 14.64 -16.71 4.14
N ASN A 327 14.90 -17.02 2.86
CA ASN A 327 15.68 -18.19 2.38
C ASN A 327 15.19 -19.53 2.97
N ASP A 328 13.90 -19.64 3.23
CA ASP A 328 13.25 -20.84 3.77
C ASP A 328 12.77 -21.71 2.60
N ILE A 329 13.71 -22.42 1.96
CA ILE A 329 13.44 -23.22 0.76
C ILE A 329 12.50 -24.39 1.09
N ASP A 330 12.65 -24.99 2.28
CA ASP A 330 11.83 -26.12 2.70
C ASP A 330 10.36 -25.72 2.82
N ALA A 331 10.10 -24.57 3.46
CA ALA A 331 8.75 -24.06 3.54
C ALA A 331 8.20 -23.59 2.17
N ALA A 332 9.06 -23.06 1.30
CA ALA A 332 8.67 -22.73 -0.08
C ALA A 332 8.25 -23.96 -0.86
N SER A 333 9.04 -25.05 -0.77
CA SER A 333 8.75 -26.31 -1.45
C SER A 333 7.49 -26.99 -0.89
N ALA A 334 7.30 -26.97 0.43
CA ALA A 334 6.09 -27.47 1.06
C ALA A 334 4.85 -26.68 0.59
N LEU A 335 4.94 -25.35 0.54
CA LEU A 335 3.85 -24.49 0.04
C LEU A 335 3.51 -24.81 -1.43
N ILE A 336 4.53 -25.02 -2.28
CA ILE A 336 4.34 -25.37 -3.67
C ILE A 336 3.65 -26.73 -3.79
N LYS A 337 4.10 -27.76 -3.05
CA LYS A 337 3.46 -29.08 -3.05
C LYS A 337 1.98 -28.97 -2.64
N ASP A 338 1.67 -28.21 -1.59
CA ASP A 338 0.30 -27.97 -1.14
C ASP A 338 -0.55 -27.30 -2.22
N MET A 339 -0.02 -26.28 -2.92
CA MET A 339 -0.73 -25.59 -4.02
C MET A 339 -1.18 -26.55 -5.13
N TYR A 340 -0.32 -27.53 -5.49
CA TYR A 340 -0.64 -28.51 -6.53
C TYR A 340 -1.53 -29.66 -6.03
N GLN A 341 -1.61 -29.90 -4.70
CA GLN A 341 -2.53 -30.89 -4.10
C GLN A 341 -3.97 -30.41 -4.01
N HIS A 342 -4.19 -29.10 -3.79
CA HIS A 342 -5.53 -28.51 -3.62
C HIS A 342 -6.45 -28.67 -4.85
N GLY A 343 -5.92 -28.96 -6.03
CA GLY A 343 -6.69 -29.24 -7.24
C GLY A 343 -7.42 -30.58 -7.24
N GLU A 344 -7.09 -31.49 -6.33
CA GLU A 344 -7.60 -32.87 -6.29
C GLU A 344 -8.51 -33.17 -5.08
N SER A 345 -8.76 -32.19 -4.20
CA SER A 345 -9.53 -32.42 -2.96
C SER A 345 -11.01 -32.69 -3.23
N ASN A 346 -11.51 -33.75 -2.61
CA ASN A 346 -12.88 -34.28 -2.65
C ASN A 346 -13.98 -33.20 -2.54
N PRO A 347 -15.04 -33.28 -3.37
CA PRO A 347 -16.18 -32.36 -3.33
C PRO A 347 -17.04 -32.48 -2.05
N ALA A 348 -16.70 -33.35 -1.10
CA ALA A 348 -17.51 -33.67 0.06
C ALA A 348 -17.18 -32.88 1.34
N ARG A 349 -16.26 -31.89 1.30
CA ARG A 349 -16.10 -30.97 2.43
C ARG A 349 -17.11 -29.85 2.30
N GLU A 350 -18.24 -29.99 3.02
CA GLU A 350 -19.18 -28.89 3.25
C GLU A 350 -18.38 -27.67 3.75
N ALA A 351 -18.42 -26.60 2.97
CA ALA A 351 -17.79 -25.33 3.31
C ALA A 351 -18.29 -24.87 4.70
N ARG A 352 -17.44 -24.93 5.69
CA ARG A 352 -17.77 -24.41 7.02
C ARG A 352 -17.88 -22.89 6.94
N LYS A 353 -19.10 -22.39 6.96
CA LYS A 353 -19.42 -20.95 7.07
C LYS A 353 -19.14 -20.38 8.46
N GLU A 354 -18.25 -20.99 9.23
CA GLU A 354 -17.91 -20.53 10.57
C GLU A 354 -16.80 -19.49 10.53
N SER A 355 -17.00 -18.41 11.25
CA SER A 355 -15.94 -17.39 11.44
C SER A 355 -14.81 -17.97 12.28
N CYS A 356 -13.60 -17.77 11.82
CA CYS A 356 -12.37 -18.17 12.52
C CYS A 356 -11.71 -16.93 13.14
N THR A 357 -10.85 -17.14 14.14
CA THR A 357 -10.09 -16.06 14.77
C THR A 357 -8.59 -16.28 14.63
N ILE A 358 -7.87 -15.25 14.18
CA ILE A 358 -6.41 -15.26 14.04
C ILE A 358 -5.80 -14.31 15.07
N PRO A 359 -4.90 -14.78 15.95
CA PRO A 359 -4.21 -13.90 16.90
C PRO A 359 -3.16 -13.05 16.17
N ILE A 360 -3.16 -11.74 16.44
CA ILE A 360 -2.11 -10.81 16.00
C ILE A 360 -0.99 -10.82 17.04
N GLY A 361 0.24 -11.06 16.59
CA GLY A 361 1.38 -11.27 17.47
C GLY A 361 1.46 -12.74 17.97
N SER A 362 2.03 -12.96 19.16
CA SER A 362 2.19 -14.31 19.69
C SER A 362 0.83 -14.94 20.06
N PRO A 363 0.55 -16.20 19.64
CA PRO A 363 -0.67 -16.91 20.00
C PRO A 363 -0.82 -17.15 21.51
N ASN A 364 0.28 -17.07 22.25
CA ASN A 364 0.32 -17.29 23.70
C ASN A 364 -0.09 -16.06 24.53
N LEU A 365 -0.35 -14.92 23.88
CA LEU A 365 -0.80 -13.71 24.57
C LEU A 365 -2.24 -13.82 25.01
N LYS A 366 -2.49 -13.97 26.30
CA LYS A 366 -3.85 -14.10 26.89
C LYS A 366 -4.77 -12.92 26.54
N MET A 367 -4.20 -11.71 26.40
CA MET A 367 -4.91 -10.46 26.09
C MET A 367 -4.51 -9.89 24.72
N GLY A 368 -4.09 -10.75 23.79
CA GLY A 368 -3.71 -10.34 22.43
C GLY A 368 -4.91 -10.01 21.56
N LEU A 369 -4.72 -9.11 20.61
CA LEU A 369 -5.71 -8.82 19.58
C LEU A 369 -5.97 -10.05 18.72
N LYS A 370 -7.25 -10.24 18.33
CA LYS A 370 -7.69 -11.34 17.48
C LYS A 370 -8.51 -10.79 16.33
N LEU A 371 -8.09 -11.09 15.13
CA LEU A 371 -8.84 -10.74 13.93
C LEU A 371 -9.84 -11.86 13.60
N HIS A 372 -11.10 -11.50 13.43
CA HIS A 372 -12.15 -12.41 12.96
C HIS A 372 -12.08 -12.48 11.43
N ILE A 373 -12.03 -13.69 10.87
CA ILE A 373 -11.99 -13.93 9.44
C ILE A 373 -13.13 -14.85 8.99
N LEU A 374 -13.61 -14.64 7.78
CA LEU A 374 -14.57 -15.49 7.08
C LEU A 374 -14.06 -15.79 5.64
N PRO A 375 -13.17 -16.79 5.48
CA PRO A 375 -12.46 -17.02 4.22
C PRO A 375 -13.39 -17.40 3.04
N GLU A 376 -14.57 -17.93 3.30
CA GLU A 376 -15.57 -18.33 2.29
C GLU A 376 -16.47 -17.15 1.83
N LEU A 377 -16.41 -16.01 2.52
CA LEU A 377 -17.20 -14.84 2.15
C LEU A 377 -16.43 -13.97 1.17
N LEU A 378 -16.94 -13.81 -0.03
CA LEU A 378 -16.48 -12.85 -1.01
C LEU A 378 -17.60 -11.85 -1.30
N GLN A 379 -17.44 -10.63 -0.81
CA GLN A 379 -18.36 -9.54 -1.15
C GLN A 379 -18.06 -9.07 -2.57
N LYS A 380 -19.12 -8.74 -3.34
CA LYS A 380 -19.01 -8.27 -4.74
C LYS A 380 -18.51 -6.82 -4.77
N ASP A 381 -17.26 -6.59 -4.49
CA ASP A 381 -16.75 -5.23 -4.46
C ASP A 381 -15.60 -4.96 -5.43
N THR A 382 -15.58 -3.72 -5.84
CA THR A 382 -14.72 -3.12 -6.83
C THR A 382 -13.26 -3.12 -6.38
N VAL A 383 -12.54 -4.17 -6.72
CA VAL A 383 -11.10 -4.24 -6.53
C VAL A 383 -10.40 -3.54 -7.68
N ILE A 384 -9.61 -2.54 -7.39
CA ILE A 384 -8.69 -1.95 -8.36
C ILE A 384 -7.53 -2.94 -8.51
N LYS A 385 -7.49 -3.64 -9.64
CA LYS A 385 -6.39 -4.57 -9.96
C LYS A 385 -5.06 -3.81 -10.00
N MET A 386 -4.15 -4.16 -9.11
CA MET A 386 -2.77 -3.68 -9.18
C MET A 386 -2.02 -4.41 -10.29
N GLU A 387 -1.64 -3.69 -11.33
CA GLU A 387 -0.72 -4.17 -12.36
C GLU A 387 0.71 -3.74 -11.99
N GLY A 388 1.66 -4.67 -11.98
CA GLY A 388 3.07 -4.29 -12.00
C GLY A 388 4.08 -5.05 -11.17
N LYS A 389 3.74 -5.94 -10.25
CA LYS A 389 4.73 -6.82 -9.61
C LYS A 389 4.95 -8.10 -10.42
N PRO A 390 6.19 -8.58 -10.56
CA PRO A 390 6.44 -9.91 -11.10
C PRO A 390 5.77 -10.94 -10.18
N LYS A 391 4.79 -11.64 -10.72
CA LYS A 391 4.00 -12.63 -9.98
C LYS A 391 4.77 -13.94 -9.91
N LEU A 392 4.82 -14.57 -8.73
CA LEU A 392 5.40 -15.88 -8.52
C LEU A 392 4.37 -16.99 -8.81
N VAL A 393 3.09 -16.71 -8.51
CA VAL A 393 1.98 -17.66 -8.70
C VAL A 393 1.01 -17.12 -9.73
N LEU A 394 0.66 -17.96 -10.72
CA LEU A 394 -0.31 -17.67 -11.76
C LEU A 394 -1.56 -18.52 -11.55
N SER A 395 -2.68 -18.13 -12.17
CA SER A 395 -3.87 -18.96 -12.26
C SER A 395 -4.08 -19.34 -13.72
N LYS A 396 -4.07 -20.65 -14.02
CA LYS A 396 -4.39 -21.23 -15.33
C LYS A 396 -5.52 -22.25 -15.14
N ASN A 397 -6.61 -22.09 -15.88
CA ASN A 397 -7.76 -23.00 -15.83
C ASN A 397 -8.30 -23.27 -14.41
N GLY A 398 -8.30 -22.25 -13.54
CA GLY A 398 -8.74 -22.36 -12.15
C GLY A 398 -7.74 -23.03 -11.19
N LYS A 399 -6.60 -23.51 -11.68
CA LYS A 399 -5.51 -24.07 -10.87
C LYS A 399 -4.40 -23.05 -10.67
N LEU A 400 -3.73 -23.12 -9.52
CA LEU A 400 -2.54 -22.31 -9.24
C LEU A 400 -1.31 -23.00 -9.85
N VAL A 401 -0.51 -22.21 -10.57
CA VAL A 401 0.73 -22.69 -11.20
C VAL A 401 1.87 -21.71 -10.95
N LEU A 402 3.10 -22.19 -10.95
CA LEU A 402 4.30 -21.35 -10.80
C LEU A 402 4.54 -20.52 -12.06
N SER A 403 5.05 -19.31 -11.87
CA SER A 403 5.58 -18.47 -12.96
C SER A 403 7.04 -18.82 -13.25
N SER A 404 7.56 -18.35 -14.40
CA SER A 404 8.99 -18.42 -14.73
C SER A 404 9.87 -17.81 -13.63
N ASN A 405 9.45 -16.69 -13.05
CA ASN A 405 10.18 -16.03 -11.97
C ASN A 405 10.26 -16.90 -10.70
N ALA A 406 9.20 -17.62 -10.35
CA ALA A 406 9.23 -18.55 -9.22
C ALA A 406 10.18 -19.73 -9.48
N VAL A 407 10.14 -20.32 -10.68
CA VAL A 407 11.06 -21.38 -11.08
C VAL A 407 12.51 -20.89 -11.06
N THR A 408 12.76 -19.69 -11.58
CA THR A 408 14.07 -19.02 -11.54
C THR A 408 14.62 -18.89 -10.12
N LYS A 409 13.78 -18.44 -9.18
CA LYS A 409 14.18 -18.31 -7.77
C LYS A 409 14.46 -19.65 -7.12
N LEU A 410 13.64 -20.67 -7.40
CA LEU A 410 13.88 -22.02 -6.91
C LEU A 410 15.22 -22.56 -7.41
N MET A 411 15.47 -22.51 -8.72
CA MET A 411 16.73 -22.97 -9.33
C MET A 411 17.94 -22.32 -8.67
N ARG A 412 17.89 -21.00 -8.49
CA ARG A 412 18.99 -20.25 -7.88
C ARG A 412 19.22 -20.63 -6.43
N GLU A 413 18.15 -20.70 -5.63
CA GLU A 413 18.29 -20.97 -4.20
C GLU A 413 18.70 -22.44 -3.94
N TYR A 414 18.14 -23.40 -4.65
CA TYR A 414 18.57 -24.80 -4.57
C TYR A 414 20.03 -24.99 -5.01
N LYS A 415 20.45 -24.33 -6.10
CA LYS A 415 21.84 -24.33 -6.53
C LYS A 415 22.77 -23.73 -5.48
N ARG A 416 22.38 -22.60 -4.86
CA ARG A 416 23.14 -21.94 -3.81
C ARG A 416 23.33 -22.82 -2.57
N CYS A 417 22.34 -23.66 -2.27
CA CYS A 417 22.36 -24.58 -1.14
C CYS A 417 22.94 -25.97 -1.49
N GLU A 418 23.36 -26.19 -2.75
CA GLU A 418 23.88 -27.49 -3.25
C GLU A 418 22.89 -28.67 -3.06
N ARG A 419 21.57 -28.37 -3.12
CA ARG A 419 20.48 -29.36 -2.91
C ARG A 419 19.74 -29.65 -4.23
N ILE A 420 20.47 -29.99 -5.30
CA ILE A 420 19.89 -30.15 -6.64
C ILE A 420 18.91 -31.34 -6.69
N ASN A 421 19.19 -32.43 -6.00
CA ASN A 421 18.32 -33.63 -5.95
C ASN A 421 16.90 -33.31 -5.48
N GLU A 422 16.78 -32.39 -4.52
CA GLU A 422 15.47 -31.99 -4.02
C GLU A 422 14.72 -31.09 -5.02
N LEU A 423 15.46 -30.28 -5.80
CA LEU A 423 14.89 -29.54 -6.91
C LEU A 423 14.33 -30.50 -7.96
N SER A 424 15.11 -31.53 -8.34
CA SER A 424 14.71 -32.54 -9.31
C SER A 424 13.44 -33.25 -8.87
N THR A 425 13.37 -33.70 -7.61
CA THR A 425 12.20 -34.34 -7.02
C THR A 425 10.98 -33.37 -7.01
N LEU A 426 11.19 -32.10 -6.70
CA LEU A 426 10.11 -31.09 -6.71
C LEU A 426 9.58 -30.86 -8.14
N LEU A 427 10.48 -30.71 -9.11
CA LEU A 427 10.11 -30.53 -10.53
C LEU A 427 9.33 -31.71 -11.08
N ASN A 428 9.78 -32.95 -10.77
CA ASN A 428 9.09 -34.19 -11.15
C ASN A 428 7.68 -34.25 -10.53
N TYR A 429 7.57 -33.90 -9.25
CA TYR A 429 6.28 -33.82 -8.57
C TYR A 429 5.33 -32.80 -9.27
N ILE A 430 5.82 -31.59 -9.57
CA ILE A 430 5.03 -30.58 -10.27
C ILE A 430 4.59 -31.10 -11.65
N GLN A 431 5.51 -31.69 -12.41
CA GLN A 431 5.23 -32.22 -13.75
C GLN A 431 4.15 -33.33 -13.71
N SER A 432 4.20 -34.21 -12.71
CA SER A 432 3.21 -35.28 -12.52
C SER A 432 1.80 -34.72 -12.24
N LYS A 433 1.70 -33.56 -11.63
CA LYS A 433 0.41 -32.89 -11.29
C LYS A 433 -0.14 -32.00 -12.42
N LEU A 434 0.71 -31.49 -13.31
CA LEU A 434 0.29 -30.72 -14.48
C LEU A 434 -0.42 -31.56 -15.53
N GLY A 435 -0.13 -32.88 -15.59
CA GLY A 435 -0.73 -33.82 -16.55
C GLY A 435 -0.16 -33.66 -17.97
N SER A 436 -0.49 -34.59 -18.84
CA SER A 436 0.03 -34.66 -20.22
C SER A 436 -0.62 -33.70 -21.22
N SER A 437 -1.51 -32.80 -20.75
CA SER A 437 -2.24 -31.87 -21.63
C SER A 437 -1.48 -30.57 -21.92
N ASP A 438 -0.51 -30.19 -21.12
CA ASP A 438 0.35 -29.03 -21.39
C ASP A 438 1.55 -29.52 -22.24
N SER A 439 1.71 -28.96 -23.45
CA SER A 439 2.74 -29.29 -24.44
C SER A 439 4.18 -28.99 -23.97
N HIS A 440 4.37 -28.44 -22.78
CA HIS A 440 5.66 -28.07 -22.23
C HIS A 440 6.04 -28.98 -21.05
N ASN A 441 7.20 -29.62 -21.17
CA ASN A 441 7.80 -30.35 -20.07
C ASN A 441 8.67 -29.41 -19.22
N LEU A 442 8.19 -29.07 -18.02
CA LEU A 442 8.88 -28.16 -17.10
C LEU A 442 10.32 -28.62 -16.80
N CYS A 443 10.53 -29.92 -16.67
CA CYS A 443 11.86 -30.50 -16.42
C CYS A 443 12.81 -30.25 -17.60
N HIS A 444 12.32 -30.42 -18.84
CA HIS A 444 13.09 -30.11 -20.04
C HIS A 444 13.45 -28.63 -20.13
N ASP A 445 12.47 -27.75 -19.90
CA ASP A 445 12.70 -26.29 -19.95
C ASP A 445 13.74 -25.84 -18.89
N VAL A 446 13.74 -26.45 -17.70
CA VAL A 446 14.72 -26.15 -16.64
C VAL A 446 16.12 -26.65 -17.02
N ILE A 447 16.25 -27.82 -17.59
CA ILE A 447 17.53 -28.37 -18.09
C ILE A 447 18.07 -27.47 -19.19
N ASP A 448 17.25 -27.10 -20.17
CA ASP A 448 17.65 -26.18 -21.26
C ASP A 448 18.08 -24.81 -20.74
N ALA A 449 17.35 -24.28 -19.75
CA ALA A 449 17.74 -23.01 -19.10
C ALA A 449 19.11 -23.15 -18.42
N CYS A 450 19.40 -24.26 -17.72
CA CYS A 450 20.71 -24.53 -17.11
C CYS A 450 21.81 -24.61 -18.16
N ILE A 451 21.58 -25.29 -19.29
CA ILE A 451 22.51 -25.37 -20.39
C ILE A 451 22.86 -23.99 -20.94
N HIS A 452 21.85 -23.19 -21.23
CA HIS A 452 22.04 -21.82 -21.76
C HIS A 452 22.71 -20.85 -20.78
N LEU A 453 22.52 -21.06 -19.47
CA LEU A 453 23.20 -20.31 -18.41
C LEU A 453 24.64 -20.78 -18.17
N GLY A 454 25.02 -21.90 -18.77
CA GLY A 454 26.32 -22.50 -18.58
C GLY A 454 26.45 -23.32 -17.29
N TRP A 455 25.35 -23.70 -16.69
CA TRP A 455 25.30 -24.56 -15.49
C TRP A 455 25.21 -26.02 -15.89
N LEU A 456 26.21 -26.48 -16.69
CA LEU A 456 26.17 -27.81 -17.31
C LEU A 456 26.15 -28.95 -16.29
N GLN A 457 26.94 -28.84 -15.21
CA GLN A 457 26.92 -29.84 -14.15
C GLN A 457 25.54 -29.94 -13.49
N THR A 458 24.94 -28.78 -13.17
CA THR A 458 23.58 -28.74 -12.60
C THR A 458 22.55 -29.36 -13.54
N ALA A 459 22.66 -29.12 -14.85
CA ALA A 459 21.79 -29.74 -15.86
C ALA A 459 21.95 -31.24 -15.88
N HIS A 460 23.19 -31.73 -15.75
CA HIS A 460 23.49 -33.19 -15.72
C HIS A 460 22.95 -33.84 -14.43
N ASP A 461 23.19 -33.20 -13.27
CA ASP A 461 22.67 -33.67 -11.97
C ASP A 461 21.14 -33.80 -11.99
N ILE A 462 20.43 -32.78 -12.52
CA ILE A 462 18.97 -32.84 -12.67
C ILE A 462 18.53 -33.98 -13.61
N LEU A 463 19.25 -34.16 -14.70
CA LEU A 463 18.96 -35.22 -15.67
C LEU A 463 19.12 -36.61 -15.05
N ASP A 464 20.22 -36.86 -14.31
CA ASP A 464 20.50 -38.13 -13.61
C ASP A 464 19.44 -38.45 -12.55
N ASP A 465 19.05 -37.43 -11.77
CA ASP A 465 18.03 -37.57 -10.73
C ASP A 465 16.67 -37.97 -11.35
N LEU A 466 16.25 -37.27 -12.42
CA LEU A 466 14.98 -37.52 -13.09
C LEU A 466 14.97 -38.93 -13.77
N GLU A 467 16.10 -39.34 -14.32
CA GLU A 467 16.25 -40.72 -14.87
C GLU A 467 16.14 -41.77 -13.77
N SER A 468 16.78 -41.53 -12.60
CA SER A 468 16.71 -42.42 -11.45
C SER A 468 15.29 -42.54 -10.87
N GLU A 469 14.48 -41.51 -10.96
CA GLU A 469 13.05 -41.47 -10.57
C GLU A 469 12.12 -42.09 -11.65
N GLY A 470 12.67 -42.56 -12.78
CA GLY A 470 11.91 -43.19 -13.86
C GLY A 470 11.11 -42.22 -14.73
N SER A 471 11.45 -40.96 -14.71
CA SER A 471 10.80 -39.94 -15.55
C SER A 471 11.25 -40.08 -17.00
N SER A 472 10.32 -40.23 -17.95
CA SER A 472 10.63 -40.27 -19.38
C SER A 472 11.02 -38.89 -19.90
N LEU A 473 12.30 -38.57 -19.92
CA LEU A 473 12.83 -37.38 -20.56
C LEU A 473 12.91 -37.59 -22.08
N GLY A 474 12.54 -36.57 -22.84
CA GLY A 474 12.68 -36.58 -24.29
C GLY A 474 14.17 -36.62 -24.74
N GLN A 475 14.46 -37.23 -25.88
CA GLN A 475 15.81 -37.26 -26.45
C GLN A 475 16.45 -35.87 -26.58
N GLY A 476 15.66 -34.81 -26.73
CA GLY A 476 16.10 -33.42 -26.90
C GLY A 476 17.00 -32.93 -25.78
N SER A 477 16.69 -33.22 -24.50
CA SER A 477 17.48 -32.77 -23.33
C SER A 477 18.89 -33.34 -23.35
N TYR A 478 19.00 -34.62 -23.69
CA TYR A 478 20.31 -35.32 -23.81
C TYR A 478 21.16 -34.73 -24.94
N VAL A 479 20.54 -34.50 -26.11
CA VAL A 479 21.21 -33.91 -27.28
C VAL A 479 21.68 -32.50 -26.99
N SER A 480 20.82 -31.67 -26.35
CA SER A 480 21.17 -30.31 -25.99
C SER A 480 22.36 -30.27 -25.03
N LEU A 481 22.34 -31.11 -23.98
CA LEU A 481 23.43 -31.20 -23.01
C LEU A 481 24.72 -31.72 -23.61
N LEU A 482 24.64 -32.77 -24.41
CA LEU A 482 25.80 -33.36 -25.10
C LEU A 482 26.45 -32.35 -26.04
N THR A 483 25.66 -31.65 -26.85
CA THR A 483 26.13 -30.58 -27.72
C THR A 483 26.81 -29.46 -26.93
N ALA A 484 26.26 -29.10 -25.77
CA ALA A 484 26.85 -28.06 -24.92
C ALA A 484 28.20 -28.51 -24.30
N TYR A 485 28.37 -29.80 -23.93
CA TYR A 485 29.63 -30.33 -23.44
C TYR A 485 30.71 -30.30 -24.55
N TYR A 486 30.41 -30.77 -25.76
CA TYR A 486 31.37 -30.75 -26.87
C TYR A 486 31.75 -29.30 -27.26
N ASN A 487 30.80 -28.39 -27.32
CA ASN A 487 31.08 -26.97 -27.61
C ASN A 487 32.02 -26.34 -26.60
N ARG A 488 32.04 -26.82 -25.35
CA ARG A 488 32.91 -26.33 -24.28
C ARG A 488 34.19 -27.16 -24.11
N LYS A 489 34.43 -28.14 -24.97
CA LYS A 489 35.58 -29.03 -24.91
C LYS A 489 35.66 -29.87 -23.62
N MET A 490 34.48 -30.16 -23.02
CA MET A 490 34.34 -31.05 -21.85
C MET A 490 34.08 -32.48 -22.34
N PHE A 491 35.12 -33.11 -22.87
CA PHE A 491 34.97 -34.39 -23.58
C PHE A 491 34.70 -35.57 -22.63
N GLU A 492 35.30 -35.56 -21.41
CA GLU A 492 35.10 -36.63 -20.43
C GLU A 492 33.65 -36.73 -19.97
N GLU A 493 33.01 -35.56 -19.67
CA GLU A 493 31.61 -35.48 -19.29
C GLU A 493 30.70 -35.82 -20.48
N GLY A 494 31.07 -35.41 -21.68
CA GLY A 494 30.37 -35.78 -22.90
C GLY A 494 30.34 -37.27 -23.13
N ASP A 495 31.49 -37.97 -22.98
CA ASP A 495 31.62 -39.40 -23.12
C ASP A 495 30.86 -40.19 -22.02
N ALA A 496 30.81 -39.65 -20.78
CA ALA A 496 29.99 -40.18 -19.71
C ALA A 496 28.50 -40.15 -20.08
N LEU A 497 28.02 -38.99 -20.58
CA LEU A 497 26.64 -38.82 -21.04
C LEU A 497 26.30 -39.74 -22.22
N VAL A 498 27.22 -39.98 -23.17
CA VAL A 498 27.01 -40.94 -24.27
C VAL A 498 26.85 -42.36 -23.75
N LYS A 499 27.63 -42.74 -22.74
CA LYS A 499 27.48 -44.07 -22.09
C LYS A 499 26.10 -44.22 -21.42
N GLN A 500 25.62 -43.15 -20.80
CA GLN A 500 24.30 -43.08 -20.18
C GLN A 500 23.17 -43.23 -21.22
N ILE A 501 23.22 -42.47 -22.30
CA ILE A 501 22.28 -42.56 -23.43
C ILE A 501 22.24 -43.97 -24.01
N ARG A 502 23.40 -44.66 -24.08
CA ARG A 502 23.47 -46.07 -24.50
C ARG A 502 22.74 -46.99 -23.55
N LYS A 503 22.94 -46.84 -22.26
CA LYS A 503 22.22 -47.63 -21.23
C LYS A 503 20.71 -47.44 -21.29
N ALA A 504 20.27 -46.23 -21.54
CA ALA A 504 18.85 -45.85 -21.66
C ALA A 504 18.18 -46.36 -22.96
N GLY A 505 18.93 -47.02 -23.87
CA GLY A 505 18.40 -47.58 -25.11
C GLY A 505 17.99 -46.57 -26.18
N MET A 506 18.38 -45.31 -26.03
CA MET A 506 17.94 -44.19 -26.91
C MET A 506 18.81 -44.01 -28.16
N LEU A 507 19.76 -44.89 -28.40
CA LEU A 507 20.82 -44.73 -29.42
C LEU A 507 20.40 -44.96 -30.87
N THR A 508 19.28 -45.62 -31.13
CA THR A 508 18.92 -45.98 -32.49
C THR A 508 18.63 -44.85 -33.45
N ASN A 509 18.28 -43.66 -32.91
CA ASN A 509 17.92 -42.48 -33.72
C ASN A 509 18.97 -41.37 -33.69
N LEU A 510 19.97 -41.42 -32.81
CA LEU A 510 20.92 -40.32 -32.57
C LEU A 510 22.10 -40.31 -33.56
N TYR A 511 22.40 -41.44 -34.23
CA TYR A 511 23.52 -41.52 -35.16
C TYR A 511 23.40 -40.61 -36.40
N ASN A 512 22.20 -40.16 -36.73
CA ASN A 512 21.98 -39.30 -37.91
C ASN A 512 22.02 -37.79 -37.61
N GLU A 513 22.04 -37.41 -36.34
CA GLU A 513 21.93 -35.98 -35.94
C GLU A 513 23.19 -35.43 -35.26
N LEU A 514 24.14 -36.25 -34.83
CA LEU A 514 25.34 -35.82 -34.13
C LEU A 514 26.61 -36.04 -34.95
N PRO A 515 27.42 -35.00 -35.20
CA PRO A 515 28.78 -35.13 -35.68
C PRO A 515 29.66 -35.64 -34.51
N ILE A 516 29.75 -36.97 -34.31
CA ILE A 516 30.67 -37.50 -33.32
C ILE A 516 32.07 -37.45 -33.92
N PRO A 517 33.06 -36.74 -33.32
CA PRO A 517 34.45 -36.81 -33.75
C PRO A 517 34.96 -38.23 -33.51
N ARG A 518 35.30 -38.96 -34.57
CA ARG A 518 36.00 -40.24 -34.44
C ARG A 518 37.40 -39.95 -33.96
N HIS A 519 37.68 -40.22 -32.70
CA HIS A 519 39.06 -40.27 -32.21
C HIS A 519 39.81 -41.40 -32.92
N GLY A 520 40.75 -41.02 -33.77
CA GLY A 520 41.73 -41.92 -34.37
C GLY A 520 41.83 -41.85 -35.89
N LEU A 521 42.12 -40.71 -36.47
CA LEU A 521 42.84 -40.53 -37.73
C LEU A 521 43.22 -39.06 -37.90
N GLU A 522 44.52 -38.82 -37.86
CA GLU A 522 45.11 -37.51 -38.21
C GLU A 522 44.75 -37.18 -39.65
N LEU A 523 44.02 -36.12 -39.88
CA LEU A 523 43.98 -35.40 -41.13
C LEU A 523 43.82 -33.91 -40.83
N GLU A 524 44.90 -33.20 -41.07
CA GLU A 524 44.95 -31.80 -41.23
C GLU A 524 43.97 -31.36 -42.33
N ASP A 525 42.91 -30.65 -41.94
CA ASP A 525 42.33 -29.59 -42.80
C ASP A 525 41.47 -28.68 -41.91
N GLU A 526 41.96 -27.45 -41.76
CA GLU A 526 41.22 -26.32 -41.25
C GLU A 526 40.04 -26.00 -42.16
N SER A 527 38.97 -26.72 -42.09
CA SER A 527 37.67 -26.20 -42.54
C SER A 527 36.79 -25.98 -41.32
N THR A 528 36.60 -24.72 -40.99
CA THR A 528 35.66 -24.18 -40.05
C THR A 528 34.31 -24.90 -40.18
N LEU A 529 34.10 -25.92 -39.37
CA LEU A 529 32.78 -26.53 -39.19
C LEU A 529 31.88 -25.48 -38.58
N ASN A 530 31.05 -24.86 -39.40
CA ASN A 530 29.96 -23.98 -39.03
C ASN A 530 28.93 -24.75 -38.20
N PHE A 531 29.15 -24.81 -36.88
CA PHE A 531 28.17 -25.35 -35.89
C PHE A 531 26.92 -24.45 -35.71
N GLU A 532 26.82 -23.36 -36.46
CA GLU A 532 25.64 -22.47 -36.42
C GLU A 532 24.38 -23.03 -37.09
N LYS A 533 24.42 -24.21 -37.70
CA LYS A 533 23.29 -24.78 -38.46
C LYS A 533 22.57 -25.98 -37.84
N VAL A 534 22.90 -26.41 -36.64
CA VAL A 534 21.94 -27.26 -35.92
C VAL A 534 20.81 -26.35 -35.46
N ARG A 535 19.69 -26.41 -36.13
CA ARG A 535 18.45 -25.72 -35.71
C ARG A 535 18.17 -26.14 -34.27
N VAL A 536 18.58 -25.31 -33.33
CA VAL A 536 18.07 -25.31 -31.97
C VAL A 536 16.56 -25.19 -32.14
N ALA A 537 15.82 -26.20 -31.78
CA ALA A 537 14.37 -26.15 -31.70
C ALA A 537 14.00 -24.86 -30.95
N GLY A 538 13.05 -24.09 -31.48
CA GLY A 538 12.75 -22.78 -30.98
C GLY A 538 12.68 -22.77 -29.45
N LYS A 539 13.44 -21.91 -28.80
CA LYS A 539 13.47 -21.82 -27.33
C LYS A 539 12.04 -21.62 -26.83
N SER A 540 11.67 -22.41 -25.85
CA SER A 540 10.40 -22.20 -25.14
C SER A 540 10.39 -20.80 -24.52
N ASP A 541 9.25 -20.09 -24.57
CA ASP A 541 9.07 -18.78 -23.92
C ASP A 541 9.45 -18.82 -22.42
N LEU A 542 9.25 -19.97 -21.79
CA LEU A 542 9.63 -20.21 -20.40
C LEU A 542 11.16 -20.20 -20.21
N VAL A 543 11.92 -20.84 -21.10
CA VAL A 543 13.39 -20.88 -21.06
C VAL A 543 13.97 -19.46 -21.23
N GLU A 544 13.46 -18.68 -22.19
CA GLU A 544 13.92 -17.30 -22.38
C GLU A 544 13.61 -16.41 -21.16
N ALA A 545 12.43 -16.57 -20.58
CA ALA A 545 12.03 -15.84 -19.37
C ALA A 545 12.93 -16.21 -18.17
N ILE A 546 13.22 -17.48 -17.94
CA ILE A 546 14.12 -17.94 -16.86
C ILE A 546 15.53 -17.34 -17.04
N ILE A 547 16.10 -17.42 -18.25
CA ILE A 547 17.43 -16.88 -18.56
C ILE A 547 17.47 -15.38 -18.32
N HIS A 548 16.45 -14.65 -18.79
CA HIS A 548 16.33 -13.20 -18.60
C HIS A 548 16.29 -12.84 -17.11
N ASP A 549 15.45 -13.55 -16.34
CA ASP A 549 15.23 -13.27 -14.92
C ASP A 549 16.50 -13.57 -14.09
N ILE A 550 17.21 -14.67 -14.37
CA ILE A 550 18.50 -14.98 -13.71
C ILE A 550 19.56 -13.91 -14.01
N LYS A 551 19.69 -13.49 -15.27
CA LYS A 551 20.65 -12.44 -15.67
C LYS A 551 20.31 -11.09 -15.03
N LYS A 552 19.04 -10.79 -14.85
CA LYS A 552 18.56 -9.56 -14.20
C LYS A 552 18.86 -9.59 -12.69
N GLU A 553 18.58 -10.71 -12.03
CA GLU A 553 18.79 -10.85 -10.59
C GLU A 553 20.28 -10.99 -10.21
N ALA A 554 21.13 -11.53 -11.08
CA ALA A 554 22.58 -11.60 -10.85
C ALA A 554 23.24 -10.23 -10.65
N LYS A 555 22.58 -9.14 -11.05
CA LYS A 555 23.03 -7.76 -10.85
C LYS A 555 22.59 -7.16 -9.50
N SER A 556 21.74 -7.83 -8.74
CA SER A 556 21.25 -7.37 -7.45
C SER A 556 21.95 -8.11 -6.31
N ILE A 557 22.48 -7.35 -5.34
CA ILE A 557 23.03 -7.91 -4.10
C ILE A 557 21.84 -8.38 -3.24
N PRO A 558 21.72 -9.66 -2.86
CA PRO A 558 20.63 -10.12 -2.01
C PRO A 558 20.75 -9.45 -0.63
N PRO A 559 19.64 -8.89 -0.10
CA PRO A 559 19.64 -8.37 1.27
C PRO A 559 19.92 -9.51 2.26
N SER A 560 20.62 -9.17 3.36
CA SER A 560 20.90 -10.15 4.42
C SER A 560 19.59 -10.65 5.04
N THR A 561 19.34 -11.95 4.99
CA THR A 561 18.14 -12.57 5.57
C THR A 561 18.04 -12.39 7.07
N VAL A 562 19.18 -12.32 7.74
CA VAL A 562 19.30 -12.12 9.20
C VAL A 562 18.56 -10.86 9.66
N ILE A 563 18.50 -9.80 8.82
CA ILE A 563 17.77 -8.57 9.20
C ILE A 563 16.27 -8.81 9.32
N HIS A 564 15.70 -9.66 8.48
CA HIS A 564 14.26 -9.96 8.51
C HIS A 564 13.90 -10.81 9.73
N GLU A 565 14.75 -11.76 10.11
CA GLU A 565 14.58 -12.57 11.33
C GLU A 565 14.69 -11.73 12.60
N LEU A 566 15.68 -10.83 12.66
CA LEU A 566 15.84 -9.91 13.79
C LEU A 566 14.65 -8.96 13.90
N ASN A 567 14.16 -8.42 12.79
CA ASN A 567 12.97 -7.57 12.77
C ASN A 567 11.70 -8.33 13.21
N SER A 568 11.53 -9.57 12.76
CA SER A 568 10.42 -10.43 13.20
C SER A 568 10.48 -10.66 14.72
N SER A 569 11.68 -10.96 15.25
CA SER A 569 11.89 -11.12 16.70
C SER A 569 11.56 -9.86 17.48
N ILE A 570 12.04 -8.68 17.02
CA ILE A 570 11.74 -7.38 17.64
C ILE A 570 10.21 -7.14 17.65
N TYR A 571 9.53 -7.39 16.53
CA TYR A 571 8.08 -7.24 16.43
C TYR A 571 7.36 -8.09 17.47
N PHE A 572 7.65 -9.40 17.56
CA PHE A 572 6.99 -10.30 18.50
C PHE A 572 7.30 -9.94 19.96
N PHE A 573 8.53 -9.57 20.29
CA PHE A 573 8.87 -9.12 21.64
C PHE A 573 8.13 -7.83 22.02
N MET A 574 8.05 -6.86 21.10
CA MET A 574 7.34 -5.62 21.37
C MET A 574 5.83 -5.83 21.51
N LYS A 575 5.21 -6.70 20.69
CA LYS A 575 3.81 -7.09 20.85
C LYS A 575 3.56 -7.84 22.18
N ALA A 576 4.53 -8.63 22.64
CA ALA A 576 4.47 -9.29 23.95
C ALA A 576 4.80 -8.38 25.13
N LYS A 577 5.10 -7.09 24.89
CA LYS A 577 5.58 -6.11 25.90
C LYS A 577 6.90 -6.51 26.58
N MET A 578 7.69 -7.37 25.93
CA MET A 578 9.01 -7.83 26.37
C MET A 578 10.12 -6.89 25.87
N ILE A 579 10.12 -5.65 26.39
CA ILE A 579 11.03 -4.60 25.92
C ILE A 579 12.50 -4.99 26.07
N GLY A 580 12.85 -5.64 27.20
CA GLY A 580 14.24 -6.04 27.47
C GLY A 580 14.80 -6.94 26.38
N ASP A 581 14.03 -7.90 25.89
CA ASP A 581 14.46 -8.86 24.87
C ASP A 581 14.46 -8.23 23.48
N ALA A 582 13.50 -7.36 23.19
CA ALA A 582 13.50 -6.56 21.98
C ALA A 582 14.76 -5.68 21.88
N MET A 583 15.15 -5.03 23.00
CA MET A 583 16.35 -4.20 23.05
C MET A 583 17.65 -5.01 23.01
N LYS A 584 17.67 -6.22 23.58
CA LYS A 584 18.82 -7.14 23.41
C LYS A 584 18.97 -7.50 21.92
N THR A 585 17.87 -7.81 21.24
CA THR A 585 17.88 -8.12 19.81
C THR A 585 18.35 -6.93 18.98
N TYR A 586 17.90 -5.70 19.30
CA TYR A 586 18.34 -4.49 18.63
C TYR A 586 19.85 -4.22 18.85
N ARG A 587 20.38 -4.39 20.07
CA ARG A 587 21.82 -4.29 20.36
C ARG A 587 22.62 -5.34 19.60
N ARG A 588 22.15 -6.59 19.57
CA ARG A 588 22.77 -7.66 18.77
C ARG A 588 22.88 -7.28 17.30
N MET A 589 21.81 -6.66 16.74
CA MET A 589 21.85 -6.14 15.37
C MET A 589 22.98 -5.11 15.19
N GLN A 590 23.16 -4.20 16.15
CA GLN A 590 24.23 -3.19 16.12
C GLN A 590 25.62 -3.83 16.24
N GLU A 591 25.80 -4.80 17.15
CA GLU A 591 27.06 -5.57 17.33
C GLU A 591 27.45 -6.32 16.06
N MET A 592 26.48 -6.92 15.36
CA MET A 592 26.68 -7.60 14.07
C MET A 592 26.89 -6.60 12.92
N LYS A 593 26.90 -5.29 13.16
CA LYS A 593 26.99 -4.21 12.15
C LYS A 593 25.89 -4.29 11.07
N ILE A 594 24.77 -4.90 11.40
CA ILE A 594 23.59 -4.94 10.51
C ILE A 594 22.87 -3.60 10.64
N GLN A 595 22.65 -2.92 9.50
CA GLN A 595 21.98 -1.62 9.48
C GLN A 595 20.47 -1.80 9.78
N PRO A 596 19.92 -1.13 10.82
CA PRO A 596 18.48 -1.14 11.06
C PRO A 596 17.69 -0.58 9.89
N THR A 597 16.53 -1.14 9.64
CA THR A 597 15.61 -0.68 8.61
C THR A 597 14.51 0.20 9.19
N VAL A 598 13.70 0.79 8.30
CA VAL A 598 12.46 1.50 8.67
C VAL A 598 11.56 0.61 9.53
N LEU A 599 11.45 -0.69 9.21
CA LEU A 599 10.65 -1.65 9.98
C LEU A 599 11.18 -1.86 11.39
N THR A 600 12.51 -1.95 11.56
CA THR A 600 13.15 -2.04 12.89
C THR A 600 12.68 -0.90 13.78
N PHE A 601 12.80 0.34 13.28
CA PHE A 601 12.42 1.52 14.04
C PHE A 601 10.91 1.61 14.27
N ALA A 602 10.11 1.25 13.27
CA ALA A 602 8.64 1.26 13.38
C ALA A 602 8.15 0.32 14.48
N TYR A 603 8.70 -0.89 14.57
CA TYR A 603 8.33 -1.86 15.60
C TYR A 603 8.74 -1.42 17.00
N LEU A 604 9.95 -0.85 17.14
CA LEU A 604 10.41 -0.28 18.41
C LEU A 604 9.53 0.90 18.86
N ILE A 605 9.22 1.84 17.96
CA ILE A 605 8.35 2.98 18.23
C ILE A 605 6.94 2.51 18.63
N SER A 606 6.36 1.57 17.89
CA SER A 606 5.04 1.02 18.18
C SER A 606 5.00 0.37 19.57
N GLY A 607 6.02 -0.41 19.93
CA GLY A 607 6.12 -1.04 21.23
C GLY A 607 6.25 -0.02 22.36
N TYR A 608 7.15 0.95 22.23
CA TYR A 608 7.30 2.03 23.22
C TYR A 608 6.03 2.88 23.36
N SER A 609 5.39 3.20 22.23
CA SER A 609 4.12 3.96 22.20
C SER A 609 3.03 3.25 22.99
N SER A 610 2.87 1.93 22.81
CA SER A 610 1.86 1.13 23.49
C SER A 610 2.02 1.11 25.02
N LEU A 611 3.21 1.45 25.52
CA LEU A 611 3.57 1.50 26.94
C LEU A 611 3.72 2.93 27.46
N GLY A 612 3.46 3.95 26.64
CA GLY A 612 3.63 5.34 27.01
C GLY A 612 5.07 5.78 27.26
N MET A 613 6.07 5.01 26.77
CA MET A 613 7.50 5.25 26.97
C MET A 613 8.07 6.24 25.94
N TYR A 614 7.50 7.45 25.89
CA TYR A 614 7.86 8.45 24.87
C TYR A 614 9.28 8.97 24.97
N ARG A 615 9.91 8.90 26.15
CA ARG A 615 11.33 9.28 26.33
C ARG A 615 12.25 8.39 25.51
N GLU A 616 12.00 7.09 25.53
CA GLU A 616 12.83 6.12 24.79
C GLU A 616 12.74 6.37 23.28
N ILE A 617 11.58 6.83 22.78
CA ILE A 617 11.42 7.23 21.38
C ILE A 617 12.30 8.45 21.04
N THR A 618 12.52 9.38 21.99
CA THR A 618 13.43 10.52 21.75
C THR A 618 14.90 10.08 21.64
N ILE A 619 15.29 9.05 22.37
CA ILE A 619 16.64 8.45 22.26
C ILE A 619 16.79 7.75 20.90
N LEU A 620 15.78 6.96 20.54
CA LEU A 620 15.73 6.25 19.26
C LEU A 620 15.78 7.21 18.05
N TRP A 621 15.22 8.42 18.19
CA TRP A 621 15.31 9.47 17.16
C TRP A 621 16.75 9.84 16.79
N GLY A 622 17.67 9.86 17.77
CA GLY A 622 19.09 10.04 17.51
C GLY A 622 19.69 8.95 16.62
N ASP A 623 19.29 7.69 16.84
CA ASP A 623 19.72 6.55 16.01
C ASP A 623 19.14 6.63 14.60
N ILE A 624 17.87 7.00 14.47
CA ILE A 624 17.20 7.18 13.18
C ILE A 624 17.92 8.24 12.35
N LYS A 625 18.23 9.41 12.92
CA LYS A 625 18.97 10.47 12.21
C LYS A 625 20.33 9.99 11.71
N ARG A 626 21.11 9.32 12.56
CA ARG A 626 22.43 8.78 12.18
C ARG A 626 22.34 7.72 11.06
N ASN A 627 21.29 6.93 11.04
CA ASN A 627 21.09 5.94 9.99
C ASN A 627 20.64 6.58 8.66
N LEU A 628 19.81 7.62 8.73
CA LEU A 628 19.38 8.37 7.53
C LEU A 628 20.55 9.11 6.86
N GLU A 629 21.47 9.67 7.63
CA GLU A 629 22.67 10.34 7.11
C GLU A 629 23.60 9.37 6.36
N LYS A 630 23.61 8.10 6.78
CA LYS A 630 24.47 7.05 6.17
C LYS A 630 23.84 6.35 4.98
N SER A 631 22.53 6.26 4.93
CA SER A 631 21.81 5.52 3.88
C SER A 631 21.00 6.48 3.01
N ASN A 632 21.20 6.39 1.69
CA ASN A 632 20.33 7.03 0.70
C ASN A 632 18.93 6.34 0.66
N SER A 633 18.45 5.83 1.81
CA SER A 633 17.22 5.05 1.90
C SER A 633 16.00 5.95 1.73
N MET A 634 14.98 5.41 1.07
CA MET A 634 13.71 6.10 0.87
C MET A 634 13.11 6.52 2.20
N VAL A 635 12.79 7.80 2.33
CA VAL A 635 12.17 8.37 3.53
C VAL A 635 10.72 7.89 3.61
N HIS A 636 10.38 7.17 4.68
CA HIS A 636 9.04 6.59 4.88
C HIS A 636 8.15 7.56 5.67
N ARG A 637 7.14 8.13 5.03
CA ARG A 637 6.20 9.07 5.65
C ARG A 637 5.57 8.54 6.93
N ASP A 638 5.09 7.28 6.92
CA ASP A 638 4.37 6.69 8.06
C ASP A 638 5.24 6.62 9.33
N LEU A 639 6.56 6.40 9.20
CA LEU A 639 7.49 6.41 10.32
C LEU A 639 7.54 7.79 10.98
N TYR A 640 7.63 8.85 10.16
CA TYR A 640 7.69 10.22 10.66
C TYR A 640 6.37 10.69 11.26
N GLU A 641 5.24 10.29 10.70
CA GLU A 641 3.93 10.54 11.31
C GLU A 641 3.83 9.88 12.69
N SER A 642 4.28 8.63 12.82
CA SER A 642 4.32 7.92 14.10
C SER A 642 5.22 8.62 15.12
N LEU A 643 6.42 9.06 14.71
CA LEU A 643 7.33 9.85 15.56
C LEU A 643 6.68 11.15 16.01
N LEU A 644 6.10 11.91 15.08
CA LEU A 644 5.43 13.18 15.34
C LEU A 644 4.34 13.04 16.41
N LEU A 645 3.44 12.07 16.23
CA LEU A 645 2.35 11.85 17.18
C LEU A 645 2.86 11.43 18.56
N ASN A 646 3.89 10.58 18.63
CA ASN A 646 4.48 10.16 19.90
C ASN A 646 5.22 11.30 20.60
N PHE A 647 5.91 12.17 19.89
CA PHE A 647 6.53 13.37 20.47
C PHE A 647 5.51 14.37 20.97
N ILE A 648 4.36 14.53 20.27
CA ILE A 648 3.24 15.34 20.78
C ILE A 648 2.71 14.72 22.08
N ARG A 649 2.43 13.42 22.12
CA ARG A 649 1.96 12.71 23.33
C ARG A 649 2.91 12.89 24.52
N GLY A 650 4.19 12.76 24.27
CA GLY A 650 5.25 12.93 25.29
C GLY A 650 5.56 14.36 25.69
N GLY A 651 5.03 15.37 24.97
CA GLY A 651 5.31 16.78 25.23
C GLY A 651 6.70 17.26 24.83
N TYR A 652 7.36 16.59 23.87
CA TYR A 652 8.71 16.90 23.35
C TYR A 652 8.62 17.85 22.15
N PHE A 653 8.13 19.08 22.35
CA PHE A 653 7.80 20.02 21.29
C PHE A 653 8.98 20.50 20.46
N GLU A 654 10.20 20.48 20.98
CA GLU A 654 11.42 20.69 20.21
C GLU A 654 11.54 19.65 19.10
N ARG A 655 11.37 18.36 19.45
CA ARG A 655 11.42 17.23 18.51
C ARG A 655 10.25 17.23 17.52
N VAL A 656 9.09 17.67 18.00
CA VAL A 656 7.91 17.88 17.13
C VAL A 656 8.26 18.84 16.00
N LEU A 657 8.86 20.00 16.32
CA LEU A 657 9.22 21.00 15.32
C LEU A 657 10.34 20.51 14.37
N GLU A 658 11.31 19.74 14.88
CA GLU A 658 12.33 19.10 14.02
C GLU A 658 11.69 18.15 12.98
N VAL A 659 10.75 17.30 13.42
CA VAL A 659 10.07 16.33 12.52
C VAL A 659 9.19 17.08 11.52
N ILE A 660 8.46 18.10 11.95
CA ILE A 660 7.65 18.93 11.05
C ILE A 660 8.52 19.58 9.96
N ALA A 661 9.66 20.18 10.35
CA ALA A 661 10.59 20.80 9.42
C ALA A 661 11.11 19.78 8.39
N PHE A 662 11.51 18.59 8.86
CA PHE A 662 11.98 17.52 7.99
C PHE A 662 10.89 17.03 7.01
N MET A 663 9.67 16.77 7.50
CA MET A 663 8.55 16.34 6.65
C MET A 663 8.19 17.40 5.62
N THR A 664 8.20 18.68 6.01
CA THR A 664 7.92 19.80 5.09
C THR A 664 9.00 19.92 4.01
N GLN A 665 10.29 19.81 4.37
CA GLN A 665 11.39 19.81 3.40
C GLN A 665 11.28 18.67 2.37
N ASN A 666 10.80 17.50 2.82
CA ASN A 666 10.60 16.33 1.95
C ASN A 666 9.21 16.29 1.29
N ARG A 667 8.42 17.35 1.37
CA ARG A 667 7.08 17.49 0.78
C ARG A 667 6.11 16.38 1.21
N MET A 668 6.21 15.93 2.47
CA MET A 668 5.29 14.95 3.04
C MET A 668 4.04 15.64 3.57
N TYR A 669 2.89 15.08 3.25
CA TYR A 669 1.64 15.60 3.78
C TYR A 669 1.53 15.39 5.29
N LEU A 670 1.11 16.44 6.01
CA LEU A 670 0.91 16.48 7.45
C LEU A 670 -0.55 16.80 7.78
N ASP A 671 -1.22 15.91 8.48
CA ASP A 671 -2.59 16.15 8.95
C ASP A 671 -2.58 16.97 10.25
N LYS A 672 -2.71 18.29 10.10
CA LYS A 672 -2.72 19.22 11.22
C LYS A 672 -3.88 18.98 12.20
N TRP A 673 -4.99 18.40 11.70
CA TRP A 673 -6.14 18.08 12.55
C TRP A 673 -5.81 16.99 13.56
N VAL A 674 -5.20 15.90 13.14
CA VAL A 674 -4.77 14.81 14.04
C VAL A 674 -3.79 15.34 15.07
N CYS A 675 -2.80 16.14 14.65
CA CYS A 675 -1.84 16.79 15.56
C CYS A 675 -2.53 17.70 16.58
N LYS A 676 -3.55 18.44 16.15
CA LYS A 676 -4.37 19.28 17.04
C LYS A 676 -5.16 18.46 18.05
N CYS A 677 -5.81 17.37 17.61
CA CYS A 677 -6.56 16.49 18.50
C CYS A 677 -5.65 15.84 19.55
N GLU A 678 -4.50 15.31 19.15
CA GLU A 678 -3.51 14.73 20.07
C GLU A 678 -2.98 15.76 21.07
N PHE A 679 -2.68 16.98 20.61
CA PHE A 679 -2.25 18.07 21.51
C PHE A 679 -3.33 18.41 22.56
N LEU A 680 -4.57 18.55 22.13
CA LEU A 680 -5.67 18.87 23.03
C LEU A 680 -5.99 17.73 24.01
N LYS A 681 -5.82 16.49 23.58
CA LYS A 681 -6.02 15.30 24.43
C LYS A 681 -5.00 15.24 25.57
N PHE A 682 -3.72 15.50 25.29
CA PHE A 682 -2.63 15.29 26.26
C PHE A 682 -2.12 16.59 26.92
N HIS A 683 -2.30 17.76 26.28
CA HIS A 683 -1.64 19.02 26.69
C HIS A 683 -2.56 20.25 26.69
N LYS A 684 -3.88 20.06 26.88
CA LYS A 684 -4.86 21.15 26.83
C LYS A 684 -4.48 22.37 27.69
N ASP A 685 -4.02 22.12 28.91
CA ASP A 685 -3.69 23.17 29.87
C ASP A 685 -2.21 23.54 29.94
N LEU A 686 -1.35 22.81 29.22
CA LEU A 686 0.11 23.02 29.27
C LEU A 686 0.54 24.46 28.96
N TYR A 687 -0.07 25.06 27.92
CA TYR A 687 0.25 26.44 27.53
C TYR A 687 -0.16 27.48 28.62
N ARG A 688 -1.31 27.28 29.26
CA ARG A 688 -1.77 28.13 30.34
C ARG A 688 -0.87 28.02 31.55
N SER A 689 -0.48 26.80 31.95
CA SER A 689 0.40 26.58 33.09
C SER A 689 1.79 27.16 32.86
N LEU A 690 2.37 26.98 31.66
CA LEU A 690 3.64 27.60 31.32
C LEU A 690 3.58 29.12 31.26
N LYS A 691 2.45 29.70 30.83
CA LYS A 691 2.25 31.15 30.78
C LYS A 691 2.03 31.77 32.16
N ALA A 692 1.38 31.07 33.07
CA ALA A 692 1.05 31.54 34.40
C ALA A 692 2.25 31.51 35.40
N SER A 693 3.32 30.77 35.10
CA SER A 693 4.49 30.68 35.97
C SER A 693 5.24 32.03 36.04
N ASN A 694 5.33 32.62 37.22
CA ASN A 694 5.98 33.92 37.43
C ASN A 694 7.52 33.84 37.46
N ALA A 695 8.07 32.68 37.86
CA ALA A 695 9.50 32.43 37.89
C ALA A 695 9.84 31.31 36.92
N ARG A 696 10.30 31.65 35.71
CA ARG A 696 10.68 30.69 34.68
C ARG A 696 12.19 30.58 34.59
N ASN A 697 12.68 29.34 34.63
CA ASN A 697 14.06 29.08 34.24
C ASN A 697 14.21 29.10 32.71
N GLU A 698 15.43 29.15 32.20
CA GLU A 698 15.72 29.18 30.76
C GLU A 698 15.08 28.00 29.99
N VAL A 699 15.09 26.79 30.58
CA VAL A 699 14.51 25.58 29.99
C VAL A 699 12.98 25.72 29.82
N GLN A 700 12.29 26.31 30.80
CA GLN A 700 10.86 26.54 30.74
C GLN A 700 10.51 27.62 29.72
N MET A 701 11.37 28.64 29.56
CA MET A 701 11.22 29.66 28.53
C MET A 701 11.30 29.05 27.12
N LYS A 702 12.34 28.27 26.84
CA LYS A 702 12.51 27.55 25.57
C LYS A 702 11.31 26.61 25.30
N ARG A 703 10.88 25.88 26.33
CA ARG A 703 9.69 25.02 26.20
C ARG A 703 8.42 25.80 25.83
N LEU A 704 8.21 26.96 26.45
CA LEU A 704 7.07 27.84 26.14
C LEU A 704 7.12 28.32 24.68
N GLU A 705 8.30 28.69 24.18
CA GLU A 705 8.52 29.08 22.79
C GLU A 705 8.18 27.97 21.81
N HIS A 706 8.68 26.76 22.06
CA HIS A 706 8.37 25.59 21.21
C HIS A 706 6.88 25.26 21.22
N VAL A 707 6.20 25.31 22.39
CA VAL A 707 4.75 25.09 22.48
C VAL A 707 3.99 26.19 21.74
N ARG A 708 4.44 27.46 21.84
CA ARG A 708 3.84 28.58 21.11
C ARG A 708 3.99 28.40 19.60
N ALA A 709 5.19 28.04 19.12
CA ALA A 709 5.45 27.80 17.71
C ALA A 709 4.56 26.67 17.18
N PHE A 710 4.45 25.57 17.91
CA PHE A 710 3.59 24.44 17.54
C PHE A 710 2.10 24.84 17.52
N ARG A 711 1.59 25.57 18.55
CA ARG A 711 0.19 26.08 18.56
C ARG A 711 -0.11 26.96 17.37
N ASN A 712 0.80 27.86 17.01
CA ASN A 712 0.66 28.70 15.82
C ASN A 712 0.59 27.85 14.54
N TRP A 713 1.43 26.81 14.44
CA TRP A 713 1.44 25.91 13.28
C TRP A 713 0.12 25.14 13.11
N ILE A 714 -0.48 24.63 14.22
CA ILE A 714 -1.80 23.97 14.20
C ILE A 714 -2.98 24.95 14.28
N ARG A 715 -2.73 26.27 14.29
CA ARG A 715 -3.75 27.32 14.37
C ARG A 715 -4.67 27.21 15.60
N ILE A 716 -4.09 27.02 16.78
CA ILE A 716 -4.80 27.16 18.06
C ILE A 716 -4.46 28.52 18.64
N ASN A 717 -5.44 29.41 18.74
CA ASN A 717 -5.34 30.75 19.39
C ASN A 717 -5.27 30.62 20.92
#